data_aab894b494c6d87bc85ab7aff63b3ea3
#
_entry.id   aab894b494c6d87bc85ab7aff63b3ea3
#
_cell.length_a   1.000
_cell.length_b   1.000
_cell.length_c   1.000
_cell.angle_alpha   90.00
_cell.angle_beta   90.00
_cell.angle_gamma   90.00
#
_symmetry.space_group_name_H-M   'P 1'
#
loop_
_entity.id
_entity.type
_entity.pdbx_description
1 polymer ?
#
loop_
_entity_poly.entity_id
_entity_poly.type
_entity_poly.pdbx_seq_one_letter_code
_entity_poly.pdbx_strand_id
1 'polypeptide(L)'
;MPKISIIVPVYNVEIYIDKCLKILTEQTLRDIEIIIVNDGSLDKSEEIIEKYVKENPTKIKYYEKENGGLSSARNYGLEYATGEYIAFLDSDDYVETNMYEEMYNLAKKENADMVECDFIWEWEYGKKIFDKRREYKTKEEMMKKPRVVAWNKIYKRKIINKYKIRFPEGLIYEDMEFFYKLLPHLNKISYINKYFVHYTQREDSITNKQTQKVEDIFKILDSIFDYYIDQNLYNKYKKELKYMSRRILLGSSLKRIIKIKDSHLRRKMLLKTIIYLLKFRKSINDINNKKRICFGITKLGIGGAERVLVDIANELIKDYDITIFTIYGGGELEKELNPNIKRISLYKKEKKSVFIPIYVLFCGKIIYKKYLKGHFDIDIAFLEGPITRIFAYKGNNNKIAWVHNDISKVFGKDYKSKIKKYMDKCFYKKYDKIIFVSEQNKKAFENVYGNISKRKIIYNYINKERVLSLAKEKCDKPINTKNEKVFITVSRLVKQKAIDRLIRVHKRLIDEGFNHKIYVIGEGEELNNLTKLVKKLNVESSFIFLGKKENPYPYIYKADYFVLLSYFEGYGMVLEEAKILNKPILVTNTAAKEAVMNYDKKTIIENKEDAIFEKMRNVLQGKYIFLNEENKSYNYDNKYLLEQIKNVL
;
A
#
# COMPACT_ATOMS: atom_id res chain seq x y z
N MET A 1 -13.92 20.90 26.23
CA MET A 1 -14.07 20.19 24.91
C MET A 1 -15.56 20.18 24.60
N PRO A 2 -15.98 20.68 23.44
CA PRO A 2 -17.40 20.68 23.07
C PRO A 2 -18.01 19.28 23.12
N LYS A 3 -19.27 19.20 23.46
CA LYS A 3 -20.03 17.92 23.42
C LYS A 3 -20.30 17.47 22.00
N ILE A 4 -20.65 18.42 21.11
CA ILE A 4 -20.92 18.14 19.68
C ILE A 4 -20.24 19.22 18.83
N SER A 5 -19.57 18.79 17.74
CA SER A 5 -19.19 19.65 16.62
C SER A 5 -20.23 19.50 15.53
N ILE A 6 -20.86 20.59 15.14
CA ILE A 6 -21.87 20.62 14.06
C ILE A 6 -21.20 21.22 12.83
N ILE A 7 -21.02 20.42 11.79
CA ILE A 7 -20.40 20.83 10.53
C ILE A 7 -21.49 21.26 9.56
N VAL A 8 -21.39 22.51 9.09
CA VAL A 8 -22.35 23.14 8.18
C VAL A 8 -21.63 23.53 6.89
N PRO A 9 -21.72 22.71 5.83
CA PRO A 9 -21.20 23.08 4.51
C PRO A 9 -22.11 24.16 3.88
N VAL A 10 -21.49 25.17 3.28
CA VAL A 10 -22.22 26.32 2.69
C VAL A 10 -21.76 26.53 1.25
N TYR A 11 -22.71 26.63 0.31
CA TYR A 11 -22.45 27.03 -1.07
C TYR A 11 -23.71 27.62 -1.72
N ASN A 12 -23.74 28.94 -1.95
CA ASN A 12 -24.82 29.67 -2.59
C ASN A 12 -26.20 29.38 -1.97
N VAL A 13 -26.40 29.72 -0.69
CA VAL A 13 -27.61 29.44 0.10
C VAL A 13 -28.11 30.67 0.86
N GLU A 14 -27.90 31.90 0.36
CA GLU A 14 -28.26 33.16 1.00
C GLU A 14 -29.69 33.21 1.53
N ILE A 15 -30.62 32.52 0.85
CA ILE A 15 -32.05 32.49 1.20
C ILE A 15 -32.32 31.63 2.44
N TYR A 16 -31.49 30.63 2.72
CA TYR A 16 -31.76 29.59 3.74
C TYR A 16 -30.85 29.71 4.96
N ILE A 17 -29.60 30.18 4.78
CA ILE A 17 -28.54 30.14 5.79
C ILE A 17 -28.88 30.89 7.07
N ASP A 18 -29.61 32.00 6.97
CA ASP A 18 -30.03 32.81 8.16
C ASP A 18 -30.87 31.97 9.13
N LYS A 19 -31.89 31.26 8.62
CA LYS A 19 -32.73 30.37 9.41
C LYS A 19 -31.94 29.22 10.03
N CYS A 20 -31.05 28.63 9.28
CA CYS A 20 -30.20 27.53 9.73
C CYS A 20 -29.30 27.99 10.91
N LEU A 21 -28.57 29.09 10.75
CA LEU A 21 -27.66 29.61 11.78
C LEU A 21 -28.37 30.14 13.01
N LYS A 22 -29.52 30.81 12.85
CA LYS A 22 -30.34 31.27 13.97
C LYS A 22 -30.68 30.09 14.88
N ILE A 23 -31.26 29.03 14.36
CA ILE A 23 -31.67 27.86 15.13
C ILE A 23 -30.46 27.13 15.76
N LEU A 24 -29.30 27.07 15.06
CA LEU A 24 -28.09 26.50 15.61
C LEU A 24 -27.53 27.30 16.78
N THR A 25 -27.63 28.64 16.76
CA THR A 25 -27.18 29.49 17.87
C THR A 25 -28.13 29.41 19.08
N GLU A 26 -29.43 29.15 18.84
CA GLU A 26 -30.49 29.00 19.84
C GLU A 26 -30.57 27.58 20.45
N GLN A 27 -29.71 26.64 20.08
CA GLN A 27 -29.73 25.27 20.62
C GLN A 27 -29.63 25.27 22.15
N THR A 28 -30.46 24.43 22.79
CA THR A 28 -30.48 24.28 24.27
C THR A 28 -29.21 23.69 24.81
N LEU A 29 -28.52 22.82 24.03
CA LEU A 29 -27.20 22.33 24.36
C LEU A 29 -26.15 23.46 24.21
N ARG A 30 -25.64 23.99 25.31
CA ARG A 30 -24.70 25.13 25.28
C ARG A 30 -23.28 24.77 24.81
N ASP A 31 -22.80 23.59 25.21
CA ASP A 31 -21.41 23.14 24.92
C ASP A 31 -21.28 22.56 23.51
N ILE A 32 -21.62 23.32 22.48
CA ILE A 32 -21.44 22.94 21.08
C ILE A 32 -20.49 23.90 20.37
N GLU A 33 -19.83 23.40 19.32
CA GLU A 33 -19.17 24.23 18.33
C GLU A 33 -19.86 24.07 16.97
N ILE A 34 -20.04 25.17 16.26
CA ILE A 34 -20.62 25.20 14.92
C ILE A 34 -19.48 25.52 13.96
N ILE A 35 -19.16 24.58 13.07
CA ILE A 35 -18.07 24.69 12.10
C ILE A 35 -18.70 24.97 10.74
N ILE A 36 -18.67 26.21 10.32
CA ILE A 36 -19.19 26.64 9.02
C ILE A 36 -18.05 26.58 8.02
N VAL A 37 -18.26 25.87 6.90
CA VAL A 37 -17.31 25.77 5.81
C VAL A 37 -17.94 26.35 4.56
N ASN A 38 -17.53 27.56 4.18
CA ASN A 38 -17.91 28.21 2.93
C ASN A 38 -17.07 27.62 1.79
N ASP A 39 -17.72 26.91 0.89
CA ASP A 39 -17.11 26.22 -0.26
C ASP A 39 -17.06 27.16 -1.48
N GLY A 40 -16.66 28.42 -1.30
CA GLY A 40 -16.52 29.44 -2.32
C GLY A 40 -17.85 29.95 -2.84
N SER A 41 -18.77 30.37 -1.96
CA SER A 41 -20.05 30.98 -2.33
C SER A 41 -19.83 32.30 -3.07
N LEU A 42 -20.69 32.58 -4.05
CA LEU A 42 -20.67 33.80 -4.88
C LEU A 42 -21.87 34.73 -4.58
N ASP A 43 -22.77 34.31 -3.71
CA ASP A 43 -23.94 35.03 -3.23
C ASP A 43 -23.66 35.72 -1.87
N LYS A 44 -24.70 36.25 -1.22
CA LYS A 44 -24.58 36.94 0.08
C LYS A 44 -24.50 36.00 1.29
N SER A 45 -24.27 34.70 1.08
CA SER A 45 -24.13 33.74 2.17
C SER A 45 -23.03 34.13 3.15
N GLU A 46 -21.89 34.65 2.66
CA GLU A 46 -20.76 35.06 3.47
C GLU A 46 -21.11 36.24 4.39
N GLU A 47 -21.76 37.27 3.85
CA GLU A 47 -22.17 38.45 4.66
C GLU A 47 -23.08 38.07 5.83
N ILE A 48 -23.99 37.10 5.59
CA ILE A 48 -24.89 36.58 6.62
C ILE A 48 -24.10 35.79 7.67
N ILE A 49 -23.18 34.95 7.28
CA ILE A 49 -22.34 34.14 8.18
C ILE A 49 -21.52 35.05 9.09
N GLU A 50 -20.86 36.07 8.52
CA GLU A 50 -20.03 37.00 9.28
C GLU A 50 -20.79 37.71 10.44
N LYS A 51 -22.07 38.04 10.25
CA LYS A 51 -22.93 38.57 11.28
C LYS A 51 -23.03 37.61 12.47
N TYR A 52 -23.34 36.32 12.20
CA TYR A 52 -23.47 35.32 13.25
C TYR A 52 -22.13 34.99 13.92
N VAL A 53 -21.02 35.03 13.19
CA VAL A 53 -19.67 34.87 13.76
C VAL A 53 -19.34 35.98 14.73
N LYS A 54 -19.66 37.24 14.37
CA LYS A 54 -19.44 38.42 15.25
C LYS A 54 -20.30 38.36 16.52
N GLU A 55 -21.54 37.86 16.40
CA GLU A 55 -22.47 37.72 17.55
C GLU A 55 -22.13 36.51 18.43
N ASN A 56 -21.50 35.46 17.91
CA ASN A 56 -21.22 34.20 18.59
C ASN A 56 -19.76 33.71 18.41
N PRO A 57 -18.73 34.52 18.71
CA PRO A 57 -17.34 34.23 18.35
C PRO A 57 -16.74 33.00 19.08
N THR A 58 -17.30 32.60 20.21
CA THR A 58 -16.85 31.42 20.97
C THR A 58 -17.50 30.12 20.52
N LYS A 59 -18.65 30.20 19.84
CA LYS A 59 -19.50 29.08 19.46
C LYS A 59 -19.33 28.73 17.97
N ILE A 60 -19.10 29.73 17.11
CA ILE A 60 -18.99 29.59 15.66
C ILE A 60 -17.53 29.69 15.24
N LYS A 61 -17.08 28.73 14.46
CA LYS A 61 -15.81 28.72 13.71
C LYS A 61 -16.12 28.79 12.24
N TYR A 62 -15.62 29.81 11.57
CA TYR A 62 -15.81 30.01 10.13
C TYR A 62 -14.52 29.70 9.36
N TYR A 63 -14.69 28.95 8.28
CA TYR A 63 -13.62 28.63 7.35
C TYR A 63 -14.11 28.81 5.93
N GLU A 64 -13.23 29.34 5.10
CA GLU A 64 -13.45 29.46 3.66
C GLU A 64 -12.46 28.61 2.88
N LYS A 65 -12.87 28.10 1.74
CA LYS A 65 -12.02 27.32 0.82
C LYS A 65 -12.52 27.46 -0.62
N GLU A 66 -11.62 27.18 -1.57
CA GLU A 66 -12.01 27.03 -2.98
C GLU A 66 -13.06 25.93 -3.15
N ASN A 67 -13.99 26.15 -4.09
CA ASN A 67 -15.09 25.20 -4.32
C ASN A 67 -14.60 23.80 -4.69
N GLY A 68 -14.88 22.83 -3.83
CA GLY A 68 -14.57 21.42 -3.99
C GLY A 68 -15.80 20.51 -3.88
N GLY A 69 -16.98 21.10 -3.64
CA GLY A 69 -18.26 20.41 -3.46
C GLY A 69 -18.54 19.95 -2.03
N LEU A 70 -19.77 19.49 -1.81
CA LEU A 70 -20.32 19.13 -0.49
C LEU A 70 -19.42 18.19 0.34
N SER A 71 -18.91 17.13 -0.27
CA SER A 71 -18.01 16.16 0.36
C SER A 71 -16.73 16.82 0.85
N SER A 72 -16.13 17.68 0.02
CA SER A 72 -14.91 18.40 0.34
C SER A 72 -15.12 19.35 1.53
N ALA A 73 -16.22 20.10 1.53
CA ALA A 73 -16.57 20.98 2.64
C ALA A 73 -16.81 20.22 3.96
N ARG A 74 -17.55 19.09 3.92
CA ARG A 74 -17.75 18.24 5.09
C ARG A 74 -16.44 17.63 5.60
N ASN A 75 -15.56 17.15 4.71
CA ASN A 75 -14.25 16.61 5.08
C ASN A 75 -13.35 17.67 5.71
N TYR A 76 -13.37 18.88 5.14
CA TYR A 76 -12.62 20.01 5.70
C TYR A 76 -13.10 20.34 7.13
N GLY A 77 -14.41 20.42 7.35
CA GLY A 77 -14.96 20.62 8.68
C GLY A 77 -14.61 19.52 9.69
N LEU A 78 -14.48 18.25 9.24
CA LEU A 78 -14.04 17.13 10.07
C LEU A 78 -12.63 17.30 10.62
N GLU A 79 -11.74 18.00 9.92
CA GLU A 79 -10.34 18.22 10.36
C GLU A 79 -10.28 19.17 11.57
N TYR A 80 -11.22 20.12 11.65
CA TYR A 80 -11.28 21.11 12.72
C TYR A 80 -12.23 20.75 13.87
N ALA A 81 -12.98 19.67 13.72
CA ALA A 81 -13.93 19.23 14.73
C ALA A 81 -13.24 18.68 15.98
N THR A 82 -13.57 19.28 17.15
CA THR A 82 -12.97 18.92 18.43
C THR A 82 -13.97 18.27 19.41
N GLY A 83 -15.26 18.29 19.13
CA GLY A 83 -16.33 17.74 19.94
C GLY A 83 -16.23 16.23 20.19
N GLU A 84 -16.90 15.76 21.24
CA GLU A 84 -17.00 14.33 21.53
C GLU A 84 -17.75 13.58 20.42
N TYR A 85 -18.84 14.20 19.92
CA TYR A 85 -19.62 13.74 18.79
C TYR A 85 -19.54 14.73 17.62
N ILE A 86 -19.78 14.22 16.42
CA ILE A 86 -19.91 14.98 15.17
C ILE A 86 -21.36 14.94 14.72
N ALA A 87 -21.88 16.07 14.30
CA ALA A 87 -23.11 16.20 13.52
C ALA A 87 -22.83 16.90 12.21
N PHE A 88 -23.62 16.60 11.19
CA PHE A 88 -23.65 17.34 9.94
C PHE A 88 -25.04 17.99 9.82
N LEU A 89 -25.12 19.18 9.26
CA LEU A 89 -26.38 19.84 8.91
C LEU A 89 -26.18 20.56 7.58
N ASP A 90 -27.02 20.26 6.60
CA ASP A 90 -26.98 20.99 5.34
C ASP A 90 -27.57 22.40 5.54
N SER A 91 -26.95 23.41 4.95
CA SER A 91 -27.22 24.83 5.23
C SER A 91 -28.60 25.32 4.72
N ASP A 92 -29.29 24.51 3.95
CA ASP A 92 -30.66 24.73 3.49
C ASP A 92 -31.74 24.05 4.38
N ASP A 93 -31.29 23.28 5.37
CA ASP A 93 -32.13 22.59 6.34
C ASP A 93 -32.12 23.29 7.70
N TYR A 94 -33.04 22.90 8.59
CA TYR A 94 -33.04 23.36 9.98
C TYR A 94 -33.52 22.27 10.93
N VAL A 95 -33.25 22.47 12.22
CA VAL A 95 -33.54 21.49 13.27
C VAL A 95 -34.30 22.08 14.42
N GLU A 96 -34.94 21.23 15.24
CA GLU A 96 -35.55 21.67 16.50
C GLU A 96 -34.45 22.15 17.52
N THR A 97 -34.76 23.16 18.30
CA THR A 97 -33.77 23.78 19.21
C THR A 97 -33.24 22.85 20.30
N ASN A 98 -33.96 21.79 20.62
CA ASN A 98 -33.58 20.80 21.65
C ASN A 98 -32.99 19.50 21.06
N MET A 99 -32.82 19.43 19.74
CA MET A 99 -32.36 18.20 19.05
C MET A 99 -31.02 17.69 19.60
N TYR A 100 -30.01 18.52 19.60
CA TYR A 100 -28.65 18.07 19.95
C TYR A 100 -28.51 17.76 21.46
N GLU A 101 -29.28 18.43 22.33
CA GLU A 101 -29.30 18.11 23.73
C GLU A 101 -29.91 16.73 24.00
N GLU A 102 -31.07 16.44 23.41
CA GLU A 102 -31.72 15.16 23.61
C GLU A 102 -30.92 14.01 23.01
N MET A 103 -30.34 14.21 21.81
CA MET A 103 -29.49 13.19 21.18
C MET A 103 -28.20 12.94 21.98
N TYR A 104 -27.56 14.00 22.50
CA TYR A 104 -26.37 13.84 23.32
C TYR A 104 -26.69 13.15 24.65
N ASN A 105 -27.76 13.51 25.31
CA ASN A 105 -28.17 12.90 26.57
C ASN A 105 -28.48 11.40 26.39
N LEU A 106 -29.15 11.02 25.29
CA LEU A 106 -29.38 9.63 24.94
C LEU A 106 -28.06 8.90 24.64
N ALA A 107 -27.17 9.55 23.89
CA ALA A 107 -25.85 8.98 23.56
C ALA A 107 -25.05 8.68 24.84
N LYS A 108 -25.07 9.57 25.83
CA LYS A 108 -24.38 9.39 27.12
C LYS A 108 -25.04 8.32 27.96
N LYS A 109 -26.38 8.35 28.06
CA LYS A 109 -27.16 7.38 28.83
C LYS A 109 -26.92 5.95 28.36
N GLU A 110 -26.86 5.74 27.04
CA GLU A 110 -26.74 4.41 26.45
C GLU A 110 -25.31 4.05 26.01
N ASN A 111 -24.35 4.95 26.23
CA ASN A 111 -22.96 4.85 25.69
C ASN A 111 -22.96 4.54 24.18
N ALA A 112 -23.79 5.28 23.44
CA ALA A 112 -23.98 5.03 22.01
C ALA A 112 -22.83 5.60 21.19
N ASP A 113 -22.47 4.89 20.12
CA ASP A 113 -21.50 5.33 19.13
C ASP A 113 -22.16 6.19 18.04
N MET A 114 -23.47 6.04 17.87
CA MET A 114 -24.32 6.85 16.97
C MET A 114 -25.73 6.95 17.55
N VAL A 115 -26.32 8.12 17.44
CA VAL A 115 -27.75 8.34 17.69
C VAL A 115 -28.40 8.86 16.42
N GLU A 116 -29.56 8.33 16.07
CA GLU A 116 -30.36 8.70 14.90
C GLU A 116 -31.74 9.19 15.33
N CYS A 117 -32.27 10.22 14.66
CA CYS A 117 -33.64 10.72 14.87
C CYS A 117 -34.49 10.65 13.60
N ASP A 118 -35.79 10.92 13.73
CA ASP A 118 -36.69 11.06 12.60
C ASP A 118 -36.64 12.47 12.02
N PHE A 119 -37.24 12.67 10.83
CA PHE A 119 -37.22 13.93 10.15
C PHE A 119 -38.52 14.17 9.34
N ILE A 120 -38.71 15.42 8.94
CA ILE A 120 -39.87 15.91 8.19
C ILE A 120 -39.39 16.37 6.82
N TRP A 121 -39.99 15.82 5.74
CA TRP A 121 -39.88 16.41 4.41
C TRP A 121 -40.76 17.64 4.36
N GLU A 122 -40.23 18.81 4.06
CA GLU A 122 -40.96 20.07 4.07
C GLU A 122 -40.78 20.79 2.73
N TRP A 123 -41.89 21.04 2.05
CA TRP A 123 -41.93 21.79 0.78
C TRP A 123 -42.27 23.23 1.04
N GLU A 124 -41.75 24.15 0.24
CA GLU A 124 -42.03 25.61 0.31
C GLU A 124 -43.52 25.95 0.25
N TYR A 125 -44.32 25.16 -0.45
CA TYR A 125 -45.78 25.31 -0.48
C TYR A 125 -46.50 24.69 0.72
N GLY A 126 -45.83 24.41 1.78
CA GLY A 126 -46.40 24.01 3.09
C GLY A 126 -46.72 22.51 3.24
N LYS A 127 -46.45 21.68 2.25
CA LYS A 127 -46.63 20.22 2.37
C LYS A 127 -45.53 19.63 3.30
N LYS A 128 -45.96 18.77 4.22
CA LYS A 128 -45.08 18.05 5.13
C LYS A 128 -45.31 16.53 5.05
N ILE A 129 -44.24 15.74 5.06
CA ILE A 129 -44.28 14.29 5.17
C ILE A 129 -43.36 13.86 6.28
N PHE A 130 -43.88 13.17 7.29
CA PHE A 130 -43.17 12.66 8.44
C PHE A 130 -42.52 11.33 8.09
N ASP A 131 -41.18 11.28 8.10
CA ASP A 131 -40.40 10.10 7.80
C ASP A 131 -39.92 9.42 9.09
N LYS A 132 -40.61 8.35 9.47
CA LYS A 132 -40.31 7.58 10.65
C LYS A 132 -39.30 6.47 10.33
N ARG A 133 -38.29 6.31 11.19
CA ARG A 133 -37.33 5.22 11.09
C ARG A 133 -37.99 3.85 11.21
N ARG A 134 -37.49 2.88 10.45
CA ARG A 134 -37.80 1.47 10.68
C ARG A 134 -37.07 0.96 11.92
N GLU A 135 -37.69 0.09 12.68
CA GLU A 135 -37.03 -0.64 13.74
C GLU A 135 -36.06 -1.65 13.15
N TYR A 136 -34.86 -1.68 13.65
CA TYR A 136 -33.85 -2.68 13.33
C TYR A 136 -33.48 -3.46 14.59
N LYS A 137 -33.62 -4.78 14.52
CA LYS A 137 -33.25 -5.67 15.62
C LYS A 137 -31.75 -5.89 15.67
N THR A 138 -31.09 -5.84 14.51
CA THR A 138 -29.65 -6.09 14.39
C THR A 138 -29.00 -5.09 13.42
N LYS A 139 -27.66 -4.97 13.53
CA LYS A 139 -26.85 -4.18 12.60
C LYS A 139 -26.96 -4.73 11.17
N GLU A 140 -27.03 -6.03 11.01
CA GLU A 140 -27.19 -6.72 9.73
C GLU A 140 -28.52 -6.36 9.05
N GLU A 141 -29.60 -6.21 9.80
CA GLU A 141 -30.87 -5.70 9.27
C GLU A 141 -30.74 -4.24 8.82
N MET A 142 -30.08 -3.39 9.63
CA MET A 142 -29.84 -2.01 9.29
C MET A 142 -29.01 -1.90 8.01
N MET A 143 -27.98 -2.73 7.82
CA MET A 143 -27.16 -2.75 6.61
C MET A 143 -27.98 -3.03 5.33
N LYS A 144 -29.07 -3.74 5.39
CA LYS A 144 -29.91 -4.02 4.23
C LYS A 144 -30.65 -2.76 3.74
N LYS A 145 -31.14 -1.94 4.66
CA LYS A 145 -32.00 -0.77 4.33
C LYS A 145 -31.78 0.38 5.32
N PRO A 146 -30.57 0.91 5.49
CA PRO A 146 -30.35 2.05 6.39
C PRO A 146 -30.95 3.33 5.83
N ARG A 147 -31.15 4.30 6.68
CA ARG A 147 -31.15 5.72 6.30
C ARG A 147 -29.69 6.16 6.23
N VAL A 148 -29.21 6.47 5.05
CA VAL A 148 -27.80 6.82 4.83
C VAL A 148 -27.50 8.29 5.04
N VAL A 149 -28.51 9.17 5.06
CA VAL A 149 -28.33 10.62 5.23
C VAL A 149 -27.53 10.96 6.48
N ALA A 150 -26.61 11.91 6.36
CA ALA A 150 -25.68 12.23 7.44
C ALA A 150 -26.30 13.16 8.51
N TRP A 151 -27.22 14.04 8.11
CA TRP A 151 -27.69 15.18 8.88
C TRP A 151 -28.73 14.88 10.00
N ASN A 152 -29.28 13.67 10.07
CA ASN A 152 -30.20 13.29 11.17
C ASN A 152 -29.53 12.43 12.24
N LYS A 153 -28.20 12.53 12.38
CA LYS A 153 -27.40 11.67 13.25
C LYS A 153 -26.33 12.46 13.98
N ILE A 154 -25.96 11.96 15.16
CA ILE A 154 -24.68 12.30 15.80
C ILE A 154 -23.79 11.07 15.85
N TYR A 155 -22.51 11.26 15.61
CA TYR A 155 -21.52 10.18 15.47
C TYR A 155 -20.36 10.41 16.45
N LYS A 156 -19.92 9.38 17.14
CA LYS A 156 -18.76 9.45 18.04
C LYS A 156 -17.48 9.73 17.26
N ARG A 157 -16.92 10.94 17.40
CA ARG A 157 -15.76 11.43 16.64
C ARG A 157 -14.58 10.46 16.64
N LYS A 158 -14.28 9.83 17.79
CA LYS A 158 -13.18 8.87 17.94
C LYS A 158 -13.25 7.73 16.93
N ILE A 159 -14.45 7.28 16.52
CA ILE A 159 -14.62 6.18 15.57
C ILE A 159 -14.32 6.66 14.16
N ILE A 160 -14.86 7.81 13.75
CA ILE A 160 -14.58 8.42 12.44
C ILE A 160 -13.07 8.60 12.25
N ASN A 161 -12.38 9.13 13.26
CA ASN A 161 -10.95 9.39 13.19
C ASN A 161 -10.11 8.11 13.23
N LYS A 162 -10.46 7.12 14.07
CA LYS A 162 -9.76 5.84 14.17
C LYS A 162 -9.73 5.10 12.84
N TYR A 163 -10.84 5.08 12.12
CA TYR A 163 -10.97 4.37 10.86
C TYR A 163 -10.80 5.28 9.63
N LYS A 164 -10.45 6.57 9.85
CA LYS A 164 -10.22 7.58 8.82
C LYS A 164 -11.37 7.67 7.81
N ILE A 165 -12.62 7.59 8.29
CA ILE A 165 -13.81 7.66 7.44
C ILE A 165 -13.97 9.09 6.93
N ARG A 166 -14.14 9.23 5.61
CA ARG A 166 -14.34 10.51 4.91
C ARG A 166 -15.41 10.34 3.84
N PHE A 167 -16.03 11.47 3.44
CA PHE A 167 -16.93 11.51 2.30
C PHE A 167 -16.15 11.43 0.99
N PRO A 168 -16.64 10.70 -0.04
CA PRO A 168 -15.98 10.66 -1.34
C PRO A 168 -16.15 11.99 -2.07
N GLU A 169 -15.07 12.62 -2.49
CA GLU A 169 -15.11 13.90 -3.19
C GLU A 169 -15.45 13.74 -4.67
N GLY A 170 -16.21 14.70 -5.22
CA GLY A 170 -16.59 14.73 -6.64
C GLY A 170 -17.63 13.69 -7.08
N LEU A 171 -18.17 12.90 -6.16
CA LEU A 171 -19.20 11.88 -6.44
C LEU A 171 -20.52 12.24 -5.77
N ILE A 172 -21.63 11.83 -6.40
CA ILE A 172 -22.95 11.81 -5.74
C ILE A 172 -23.15 10.49 -4.99
N TYR A 173 -24.08 10.45 -4.03
CA TYR A 173 -24.31 9.34 -3.08
C TYR A 173 -23.21 9.23 -2.00
N GLU A 174 -22.58 10.34 -1.67
CA GLU A 174 -21.51 10.48 -0.70
C GLU A 174 -21.91 9.99 0.70
N ASP A 175 -23.12 10.31 1.14
CA ASP A 175 -23.70 9.86 2.41
C ASP A 175 -23.76 8.33 2.51
N MET A 176 -24.05 7.67 1.40
CA MET A 176 -24.10 6.21 1.36
C MET A 176 -22.73 5.60 1.61
N GLU A 177 -21.69 6.10 0.95
CA GLU A 177 -20.34 5.59 1.14
C GLU A 177 -19.85 5.83 2.56
N PHE A 178 -20.00 7.06 3.06
CA PHE A 178 -19.64 7.43 4.42
C PHE A 178 -20.32 6.53 5.45
N PHE A 179 -21.64 6.36 5.34
CA PHE A 179 -22.41 5.56 6.28
C PHE A 179 -22.05 4.09 6.25
N TYR A 180 -21.95 3.47 5.05
CA TYR A 180 -21.61 2.05 4.94
C TYR A 180 -20.18 1.75 5.40
N LYS A 181 -19.22 2.65 5.21
CA LYS A 181 -17.87 2.49 5.75
C LYS A 181 -17.83 2.62 7.27
N LEU A 182 -18.68 3.47 7.85
CA LEU A 182 -18.72 3.69 9.30
C LEU A 182 -19.49 2.59 10.04
N LEU A 183 -20.62 2.15 9.50
CA LEU A 183 -21.57 1.25 10.16
C LEU A 183 -20.96 -0.03 10.78
N PRO A 184 -20.03 -0.76 10.12
CA PRO A 184 -19.47 -1.99 10.71
C PRO A 184 -18.70 -1.75 12.01
N HIS A 185 -18.20 -0.54 12.23
CA HIS A 185 -17.37 -0.15 13.35
C HIS A 185 -18.16 0.39 14.56
N LEU A 186 -19.44 0.66 14.39
CA LEU A 186 -20.32 1.10 15.47
C LEU A 186 -20.72 -0.12 16.35
N ASN A 187 -20.52 -0.05 17.64
CA ASN A 187 -20.93 -1.11 18.56
C ASN A 187 -22.36 -0.90 19.06
N LYS A 188 -22.69 0.32 19.49
CA LYS A 188 -24.00 0.69 19.99
C LYS A 188 -24.60 1.81 19.14
N ILE A 189 -25.79 1.55 18.61
CA ILE A 189 -26.58 2.51 17.83
C ILE A 189 -27.89 2.73 18.58
N SER A 190 -28.19 3.98 18.91
CA SER A 190 -29.42 4.38 19.58
C SER A 190 -30.32 5.18 18.67
N TYR A 191 -31.59 5.22 18.98
CA TYR A 191 -32.61 5.88 18.21
C TYR A 191 -33.56 6.66 19.11
N ILE A 192 -33.85 7.89 18.70
CA ILE A 192 -34.83 8.74 19.34
C ILE A 192 -36.03 8.94 18.41
N ASN A 193 -37.21 8.51 18.87
CA ASN A 193 -38.45 8.58 18.11
C ASN A 193 -39.06 9.99 18.19
N LYS A 194 -38.35 10.96 17.64
CA LYS A 194 -38.77 12.37 17.53
C LYS A 194 -38.33 12.94 16.19
N TYR A 195 -39.18 13.80 15.63
CA TYR A 195 -38.93 14.48 14.37
C TYR A 195 -38.19 15.78 14.64
N PHE A 196 -36.88 15.76 14.52
CA PHE A 196 -36.04 16.90 14.86
C PHE A 196 -35.51 17.68 13.65
N VAL A 197 -35.42 17.06 12.49
CA VAL A 197 -34.87 17.71 11.31
C VAL A 197 -35.96 18.03 10.31
N HIS A 198 -35.95 19.26 9.82
CA HIS A 198 -36.80 19.74 8.73
C HIS A 198 -35.97 19.77 7.45
N TYR A 199 -36.20 18.76 6.61
CA TYR A 199 -35.51 18.60 5.34
C TYR A 199 -36.25 19.38 4.24
N THR A 200 -35.67 20.50 3.84
CA THR A 200 -36.25 21.46 2.89
C THR A 200 -36.21 20.90 1.46
N GLN A 201 -37.40 20.83 0.81
CA GLN A 201 -37.52 20.33 -0.56
C GLN A 201 -37.59 21.49 -1.54
N ARG A 202 -36.53 21.61 -2.37
CA ARG A 202 -36.40 22.62 -3.43
C ARG A 202 -36.55 22.01 -4.82
N GLU A 203 -37.11 22.75 -5.78
CA GLU A 203 -37.11 22.32 -7.17
C GLU A 203 -35.70 22.22 -7.77
N ASP A 204 -34.80 23.08 -7.29
CA ASP A 204 -33.44 23.19 -7.76
C ASP A 204 -32.43 22.26 -7.05
N SER A 205 -32.90 21.32 -6.22
CA SER A 205 -31.99 20.45 -5.46
C SER A 205 -31.05 19.66 -6.37
N ILE A 206 -29.82 19.45 -5.91
CA ILE A 206 -28.77 18.66 -6.59
C ILE A 206 -29.30 17.28 -7.01
N THR A 207 -30.19 16.72 -6.20
CA THR A 207 -30.80 15.40 -6.42
C THR A 207 -31.68 15.36 -7.65
N ASN A 208 -32.32 16.48 -8.03
CA ASN A 208 -33.23 16.58 -9.16
C ASN A 208 -32.56 16.91 -10.50
N LYS A 209 -31.43 17.66 -10.47
CA LYS A 209 -30.72 18.14 -11.69
C LYS A 209 -29.74 17.14 -12.30
N GLN A 210 -29.27 16.13 -11.57
CA GLN A 210 -28.12 15.30 -11.98
C GLN A 210 -28.48 13.88 -12.47
N THR A 211 -29.36 13.77 -13.46
CA THR A 211 -29.60 12.47 -14.13
C THR A 211 -28.38 11.89 -14.83
N GLN A 212 -27.38 12.71 -15.20
CA GLN A 212 -26.17 12.27 -15.90
C GLN A 212 -25.14 11.58 -14.94
N LYS A 213 -25.14 11.92 -13.64
CA LYS A 213 -24.20 11.33 -12.65
C LYS A 213 -24.70 10.01 -12.03
N VAL A 214 -25.70 9.37 -12.58
CA VAL A 214 -26.16 8.02 -12.12
C VAL A 214 -25.03 6.99 -12.19
N GLU A 215 -24.01 7.22 -13.03
CA GLU A 215 -22.85 6.35 -13.14
C GLU A 215 -22.03 6.26 -11.85
N ASP A 216 -22.03 7.31 -11.02
CA ASP A 216 -21.26 7.36 -9.77
C ASP A 216 -21.69 6.29 -8.77
N ILE A 217 -22.93 5.79 -8.85
CA ILE A 217 -23.39 4.70 -7.99
C ILE A 217 -22.51 3.45 -8.09
N PHE A 218 -21.95 3.16 -9.27
CA PHE A 218 -21.06 2.01 -9.44
C PHE A 218 -19.74 2.24 -8.77
N LYS A 219 -19.18 3.47 -8.82
CA LYS A 219 -17.94 3.83 -8.13
C LYS A 219 -18.10 3.75 -6.61
N ILE A 220 -19.23 4.27 -6.10
CA ILE A 220 -19.58 4.21 -4.67
C ILE A 220 -19.72 2.76 -4.20
N LEU A 221 -20.40 1.91 -4.97
CA LEU A 221 -20.52 0.49 -4.63
C LEU A 221 -19.17 -0.21 -4.64
N ASP A 222 -18.34 0.01 -5.67
CA ASP A 222 -16.96 -0.54 -5.71
C ASP A 222 -16.16 -0.09 -4.48
N SER A 223 -16.17 1.21 -4.14
CA SER A 223 -15.48 1.76 -2.97
C SER A 223 -15.94 1.15 -1.64
N ILE A 224 -17.25 0.93 -1.48
CA ILE A 224 -17.78 0.25 -0.29
C ILE A 224 -17.28 -1.20 -0.24
N PHE A 225 -17.35 -1.94 -1.36
CA PHE A 225 -16.91 -3.33 -1.39
C PHE A 225 -15.43 -3.48 -1.12
N ASP A 226 -14.59 -2.63 -1.74
CA ASP A 226 -13.13 -2.62 -1.54
C ASP A 226 -12.80 -2.34 -0.08
N TYR A 227 -13.47 -1.37 0.54
CA TYR A 227 -13.31 -1.09 1.96
C TYR A 227 -13.61 -2.30 2.86
N TYR A 228 -14.73 -3.02 2.58
CA TYR A 228 -15.08 -4.20 3.38
C TYR A 228 -14.11 -5.37 3.17
N ILE A 229 -13.51 -5.48 1.98
CA ILE A 229 -12.46 -6.45 1.69
C ILE A 229 -11.19 -6.10 2.46
N ASP A 230 -10.72 -4.85 2.34
CA ASP A 230 -9.49 -4.35 2.97
C ASP A 230 -9.55 -4.44 4.51
N GLN A 231 -10.72 -4.20 5.09
CA GLN A 231 -10.95 -4.31 6.53
C GLN A 231 -11.27 -5.76 7.00
N ASN A 232 -11.19 -6.76 6.12
CA ASN A 232 -11.58 -8.16 6.41
C ASN A 232 -13.03 -8.34 6.92
N LEU A 233 -13.92 -7.42 6.57
CA LEU A 233 -15.34 -7.41 6.98
C LEU A 233 -16.26 -8.09 5.97
N TYR A 234 -15.77 -8.29 4.74
CA TYR A 234 -16.60 -8.77 3.64
C TYR A 234 -17.27 -10.11 3.92
N ASN A 235 -16.53 -11.09 4.43
CA ASN A 235 -17.09 -12.43 4.72
C ASN A 235 -18.22 -12.39 5.75
N LYS A 236 -18.14 -11.47 6.71
CA LYS A 236 -19.16 -11.26 7.74
C LYS A 236 -20.45 -10.68 7.16
N TYR A 237 -20.32 -9.68 6.27
CA TYR A 237 -21.47 -8.87 5.82
C TYR A 237 -21.83 -9.06 4.34
N LYS A 238 -21.28 -10.08 3.66
CA LYS A 238 -21.50 -10.30 2.21
C LYS A 238 -22.96 -10.45 1.80
N LYS A 239 -23.81 -11.04 2.64
CA LYS A 239 -25.23 -11.21 2.36
C LYS A 239 -25.95 -9.85 2.35
N GLU A 240 -25.64 -9.00 3.30
CA GLU A 240 -26.21 -7.68 3.50
C GLU A 240 -25.77 -6.74 2.39
N LEU A 241 -24.48 -6.70 2.07
CA LEU A 241 -23.92 -5.92 0.96
C LEU A 241 -24.54 -6.31 -0.39
N LYS A 242 -24.71 -7.62 -0.64
CA LYS A 242 -25.37 -8.10 -1.85
C LYS A 242 -26.83 -7.67 -1.91
N TYR A 243 -27.54 -7.78 -0.79
CA TYR A 243 -28.94 -7.32 -0.73
C TYR A 243 -29.02 -5.81 -0.98
N MET A 244 -28.18 -5.02 -0.32
CA MET A 244 -28.08 -3.57 -0.49
C MET A 244 -27.84 -3.19 -1.94
N SER A 245 -26.83 -3.77 -2.59
CA SER A 245 -26.47 -3.47 -3.98
C SER A 245 -27.60 -3.78 -4.94
N ARG A 246 -28.25 -4.95 -4.79
CA ARG A 246 -29.41 -5.31 -5.61
C ARG A 246 -30.57 -4.33 -5.43
N ARG A 247 -30.88 -3.97 -4.19
CA ARG A 247 -31.95 -3.03 -3.89
C ARG A 247 -31.70 -1.65 -4.51
N ILE A 248 -30.47 -1.16 -4.44
CA ILE A 248 -30.08 0.13 -5.00
C ILE A 248 -30.11 0.08 -6.53
N LEU A 249 -29.47 -0.91 -7.13
CA LEU A 249 -29.37 -1.02 -8.59
C LEU A 249 -30.70 -1.29 -9.26
N LEU A 250 -31.53 -2.16 -8.69
CA LEU A 250 -32.85 -2.51 -9.24
C LEU A 250 -33.98 -1.57 -8.78
N GLY A 251 -33.74 -0.77 -7.75
CA GLY A 251 -34.70 0.19 -7.19
C GLY A 251 -34.49 1.61 -7.70
N SER A 252 -33.86 2.42 -6.87
CA SER A 252 -33.71 3.86 -7.12
C SER A 252 -32.84 4.17 -8.35
N SER A 253 -31.75 3.42 -8.56
CA SER A 253 -30.87 3.65 -9.71
C SER A 253 -31.56 3.28 -11.02
N LEU A 254 -32.25 2.15 -11.08
CA LEU A 254 -32.97 1.75 -12.29
C LEU A 254 -34.06 2.78 -12.67
N LYS A 255 -34.81 3.29 -11.67
CA LYS A 255 -35.80 4.36 -11.90
C LYS A 255 -35.19 5.63 -12.51
N ARG A 256 -34.00 6.01 -12.07
CA ARG A 256 -33.25 7.16 -12.61
C ARG A 256 -32.70 6.87 -14.00
N ILE A 257 -32.13 5.66 -14.23
CA ILE A 257 -31.59 5.23 -15.53
C ILE A 257 -32.72 5.28 -16.62
N ILE A 258 -33.92 4.82 -16.30
CA ILE A 258 -35.05 4.82 -17.24
C ILE A 258 -35.43 6.25 -17.65
N LYS A 259 -35.28 7.23 -16.75
CA LYS A 259 -35.57 8.66 -17.01
C LYS A 259 -34.52 9.37 -17.85
N ILE A 260 -33.37 8.75 -18.14
CA ILE A 260 -32.31 9.34 -18.98
C ILE A 260 -32.85 9.52 -20.39
N LYS A 261 -32.91 10.75 -20.90
CA LYS A 261 -33.41 11.11 -22.23
C LYS A 261 -32.53 10.54 -23.34
N ASP A 262 -31.21 10.62 -23.19
CA ASP A 262 -30.22 10.05 -24.12
C ASP A 262 -30.36 8.53 -24.17
N SER A 263 -30.78 8.01 -25.30
CA SER A 263 -31.03 6.58 -25.54
C SER A 263 -29.73 5.76 -25.50
N HIS A 264 -28.59 6.31 -25.96
CA HIS A 264 -27.29 5.65 -25.95
C HIS A 264 -26.75 5.53 -24.52
N LEU A 265 -26.79 6.63 -23.76
CA LEU A 265 -26.37 6.64 -22.35
C LEU A 265 -27.27 5.72 -21.52
N ARG A 266 -28.57 5.75 -21.73
CA ARG A 266 -29.54 4.86 -21.06
C ARG A 266 -29.23 3.38 -21.30
N ARG A 267 -28.97 2.97 -22.55
CA ARG A 267 -28.58 1.58 -22.90
C ARG A 267 -27.24 1.19 -22.23
N LYS A 268 -26.27 2.08 -22.28
CA LYS A 268 -24.95 1.89 -21.62
C LYS A 268 -25.13 1.64 -20.12
N MET A 269 -25.97 2.44 -19.43
CA MET A 269 -26.20 2.30 -17.99
C MET A 269 -26.98 1.02 -17.65
N LEU A 270 -27.98 0.65 -18.45
CA LEU A 270 -28.70 -0.63 -18.28
C LEU A 270 -27.76 -1.82 -18.43
N LEU A 271 -26.91 -1.83 -19.47
CA LEU A 271 -25.92 -2.88 -19.67
C LEU A 271 -24.93 -2.95 -18.50
N LYS A 272 -24.43 -1.79 -18.04
CA LYS A 272 -23.54 -1.71 -16.88
C LYS A 272 -24.22 -2.25 -15.62
N THR A 273 -25.51 -1.96 -15.41
CA THR A 273 -26.29 -2.52 -14.29
C THR A 273 -26.38 -4.05 -14.37
N ILE A 274 -26.65 -4.60 -15.54
CA ILE A 274 -26.70 -6.06 -15.76
C ILE A 274 -25.33 -6.69 -15.49
N ILE A 275 -24.27 -6.13 -16.06
CA ILE A 275 -22.89 -6.60 -15.84
C ILE A 275 -22.54 -6.58 -14.35
N TYR A 276 -22.92 -5.49 -13.65
CA TYR A 276 -22.67 -5.35 -12.22
C TYR A 276 -23.45 -6.38 -11.39
N LEU A 277 -24.72 -6.62 -11.71
CA LEU A 277 -25.52 -7.66 -11.06
C LEU A 277 -24.98 -9.07 -11.33
N LEU A 278 -24.44 -9.31 -12.54
CA LEU A 278 -23.78 -10.56 -12.89
C LEU A 278 -22.40 -10.67 -12.21
N LYS A 279 -21.64 -9.57 -12.09
CA LYS A 279 -20.39 -9.50 -11.32
C LYS A 279 -20.65 -9.89 -9.86
N PHE A 280 -21.73 -9.40 -9.25
CA PHE A 280 -22.14 -9.84 -7.91
C PHE A 280 -22.64 -11.29 -7.85
N ARG A 281 -23.15 -11.84 -8.94
CA ARG A 281 -23.46 -13.28 -9.04
C ARG A 281 -22.18 -14.11 -9.20
N LYS A 282 -21.21 -13.65 -10.00
CA LYS A 282 -19.89 -14.25 -10.19
C LYS A 282 -18.97 -14.02 -9.00
N SER A 283 -18.92 -12.81 -8.42
CA SER A 283 -18.01 -12.51 -7.30
C SER A 283 -18.31 -13.31 -6.03
N ILE A 284 -19.46 -13.97 -5.93
CA ILE A 284 -19.72 -14.95 -4.88
C ILE A 284 -18.96 -16.25 -5.13
N ASN A 285 -18.74 -16.58 -6.39
CA ASN A 285 -17.86 -17.68 -6.78
C ASN A 285 -16.40 -17.22 -6.94
N ASP A 286 -16.14 -15.94 -7.31
CA ASP A 286 -14.81 -15.39 -7.63
C ASP A 286 -14.11 -14.74 -6.43
N ILE A 287 -14.82 -14.27 -5.40
CA ILE A 287 -14.18 -13.86 -4.12
C ILE A 287 -13.78 -15.08 -3.27
N ASN A 288 -14.40 -16.22 -3.52
CA ASN A 288 -13.83 -17.52 -3.11
C ASN A 288 -12.80 -18.06 -4.14
N ASN A 289 -12.53 -17.37 -5.25
CA ASN A 289 -11.65 -17.79 -6.33
C ASN A 289 -10.66 -16.66 -6.74
N LYS A 290 -10.06 -15.97 -5.76
CA LYS A 290 -8.76 -15.38 -6.03
C LYS A 290 -7.91 -16.50 -6.62
N LYS A 291 -7.27 -16.27 -7.78
CA LYS A 291 -6.29 -17.24 -8.28
C LYS A 291 -5.35 -17.60 -7.13
N ARG A 292 -5.22 -18.87 -6.87
CA ARG A 292 -4.40 -19.42 -5.80
C ARG A 292 -2.98 -19.56 -6.32
N ILE A 293 -2.07 -18.78 -5.77
CA ILE A 293 -0.67 -18.77 -6.17
C ILE A 293 0.19 -19.38 -5.07
N CYS A 294 1.04 -20.31 -5.44
CA CYS A 294 2.06 -20.84 -4.56
C CYS A 294 3.45 -20.35 -4.99
N PHE A 295 4.09 -19.59 -4.14
CA PHE A 295 5.51 -19.28 -4.28
C PHE A 295 6.34 -20.30 -3.51
N GLY A 296 7.32 -20.91 -4.19
CA GLY A 296 8.28 -21.81 -3.58
C GLY A 296 9.63 -21.15 -3.40
N ILE A 297 10.18 -21.24 -2.20
CA ILE A 297 11.54 -20.80 -1.87
C ILE A 297 12.19 -21.74 -0.86
N THR A 298 13.51 -21.75 -0.75
CA THR A 298 14.19 -22.69 0.16
C THR A 298 13.92 -22.35 1.62
N LYS A 299 14.06 -21.08 2.01
CA LYS A 299 13.83 -20.53 3.35
C LYS A 299 13.61 -19.02 3.20
N LEU A 300 12.84 -18.41 4.09
CA LEU A 300 12.69 -16.95 4.16
C LEU A 300 13.74 -16.33 5.10
N GLY A 301 15.01 -16.54 4.78
CA GLY A 301 16.14 -15.93 5.48
C GLY A 301 16.39 -14.48 5.05
N ILE A 302 17.42 -13.86 5.61
CA ILE A 302 17.84 -12.51 5.20
C ILE A 302 18.68 -12.60 3.92
N GLY A 303 18.01 -12.46 2.78
CA GLY A 303 18.62 -12.46 1.45
C GLY A 303 17.83 -11.58 0.48
N GLY A 304 18.46 -11.22 -0.64
CA GLY A 304 17.84 -10.33 -1.64
C GLY A 304 16.58 -10.91 -2.28
N ALA A 305 16.64 -12.15 -2.75
CA ALA A 305 15.51 -12.83 -3.38
C ALA A 305 14.36 -13.06 -2.39
N GLU A 306 14.69 -13.42 -1.15
CA GLU A 306 13.74 -13.62 -0.05
C GLU A 306 13.00 -12.33 0.29
N ARG A 307 13.72 -11.21 0.33
CA ARG A 307 13.13 -9.87 0.55
C ARG A 307 12.18 -9.49 -0.58
N VAL A 308 12.59 -9.68 -1.83
CA VAL A 308 11.75 -9.43 -3.01
C VAL A 308 10.48 -10.26 -2.95
N LEU A 309 10.57 -11.53 -2.56
CA LEU A 309 9.39 -12.39 -2.42
C LEU A 309 8.41 -11.85 -1.37
N VAL A 310 8.91 -11.44 -0.19
CA VAL A 310 8.08 -10.90 0.89
C VAL A 310 7.40 -9.61 0.43
N ASP A 311 8.12 -8.70 -0.18
CA ASP A 311 7.57 -7.43 -0.69
C ASP A 311 6.49 -7.70 -1.78
N ILE A 312 6.75 -8.60 -2.74
CA ILE A 312 5.79 -8.98 -3.79
C ILE A 312 4.55 -9.67 -3.19
N ALA A 313 4.75 -10.64 -2.30
CA ALA A 313 3.64 -11.40 -1.73
C ALA A 313 2.71 -10.52 -0.89
N ASN A 314 3.26 -9.58 -0.13
CA ASN A 314 2.50 -8.61 0.66
C ASN A 314 1.67 -7.65 -0.21
N GLU A 315 2.14 -7.32 -1.42
CA GLU A 315 1.35 -6.53 -2.37
C GLU A 315 0.29 -7.37 -3.08
N LEU A 316 0.65 -8.57 -3.52
CA LEU A 316 -0.24 -9.44 -4.30
C LEU A 316 -1.37 -10.06 -3.48
N ILE A 317 -1.27 -10.15 -2.14
CA ILE A 317 -2.33 -10.72 -1.29
C ILE A 317 -3.66 -9.97 -1.42
N LYS A 318 -3.62 -8.72 -1.86
CA LYS A 318 -4.80 -7.90 -2.14
C LYS A 318 -5.66 -8.53 -3.25
N ASP A 319 -5.03 -9.09 -4.27
CA ASP A 319 -5.68 -9.59 -5.50
C ASP A 319 -5.70 -11.12 -5.61
N TYR A 320 -4.83 -11.82 -4.89
CA TYR A 320 -4.59 -13.27 -5.01
C TYR A 320 -4.66 -13.98 -3.65
N ASP A 321 -4.99 -15.29 -3.64
CA ASP A 321 -4.81 -16.16 -2.46
C ASP A 321 -3.36 -16.70 -2.50
N ILE A 322 -2.50 -16.15 -1.64
CA ILE A 322 -1.07 -16.42 -1.66
C ILE A 322 -0.70 -17.48 -0.63
N THR A 323 0.04 -18.47 -1.08
CA THR A 323 0.71 -19.44 -0.21
C THR A 323 2.21 -19.42 -0.49
N ILE A 324 3.02 -19.44 0.56
CA ILE A 324 4.46 -19.59 0.44
C ILE A 324 4.84 -20.99 0.91
N PHE A 325 5.44 -21.77 0.01
CA PHE A 325 6.02 -23.06 0.31
C PHE A 325 7.52 -22.93 0.55
N THR A 326 7.99 -23.43 1.69
CA THR A 326 9.42 -23.46 2.01
C THR A 326 9.90 -24.87 2.30
N ILE A 327 11.15 -25.17 1.98
CA ILE A 327 11.79 -26.41 2.43
C ILE A 327 12.03 -26.32 3.93
N TYR A 328 12.54 -25.18 4.40
CA TYR A 328 12.82 -24.94 5.82
C TYR A 328 11.99 -23.74 6.31
N GLY A 329 11.26 -23.93 7.38
CA GLY A 329 10.58 -22.86 8.11
C GLY A 329 11.51 -22.19 9.13
N GLY A 330 10.98 -21.14 9.79
CA GLY A 330 11.71 -20.38 10.80
C GLY A 330 12.71 -19.39 10.20
N GLY A 331 12.43 -18.87 9.02
CA GLY A 331 13.20 -17.78 8.43
C GLY A 331 12.88 -16.43 9.07
N GLU A 332 13.86 -15.55 9.17
CA GLU A 332 13.77 -14.25 9.84
C GLU A 332 12.73 -13.33 9.23
N LEU A 333 12.52 -13.42 7.90
CA LEU A 333 11.55 -12.60 7.18
C LEU A 333 10.10 -13.10 7.28
N GLU A 334 9.86 -14.27 7.85
CA GLU A 334 8.50 -14.80 8.02
C GLU A 334 7.61 -13.88 8.87
N LYS A 335 8.20 -13.13 9.81
CA LYS A 335 7.50 -12.17 10.67
C LYS A 335 6.98 -10.94 9.93
N GLU A 336 7.51 -10.65 8.75
CA GLU A 336 7.15 -9.51 7.92
C GLU A 336 6.09 -9.83 6.88
N LEU A 337 5.69 -11.10 6.76
CA LEU A 337 4.59 -11.50 5.89
C LEU A 337 3.25 -11.04 6.43
N ASN A 338 2.37 -10.60 5.52
CA ASN A 338 0.98 -10.33 5.85
C ASN A 338 0.34 -11.59 6.51
N PRO A 339 -0.38 -11.46 7.62
CA PRO A 339 -0.99 -12.59 8.34
C PRO A 339 -1.93 -13.47 7.49
N ASN A 340 -2.48 -12.93 6.42
CA ASN A 340 -3.36 -13.66 5.50
C ASN A 340 -2.60 -14.57 4.51
N ILE A 341 -1.28 -14.46 4.41
CA ILE A 341 -0.46 -15.33 3.56
C ILE A 341 -0.29 -16.68 4.25
N LYS A 342 -0.75 -17.74 3.58
CA LYS A 342 -0.60 -19.11 4.06
C LYS A 342 0.84 -19.58 3.92
N ARG A 343 1.32 -20.37 4.89
CA ARG A 343 2.68 -20.93 4.88
C ARG A 343 2.64 -22.44 4.99
N ILE A 344 3.42 -23.10 4.14
CA ILE A 344 3.64 -24.53 4.16
C ILE A 344 5.14 -24.79 4.20
N SER A 345 5.64 -25.45 5.24
CA SER A 345 7.06 -25.77 5.36
C SER A 345 7.25 -27.28 5.43
N LEU A 346 8.18 -27.82 4.62
CA LEU A 346 8.49 -29.26 4.62
C LEU A 346 9.14 -29.66 5.96
N TYR A 347 10.04 -28.82 6.48
CA TYR A 347 10.65 -28.95 7.81
C TYR A 347 10.45 -27.67 8.61
N LYS A 348 10.12 -27.82 9.91
CA LYS A 348 9.87 -26.65 10.80
C LYS A 348 11.10 -25.76 11.02
N LYS A 349 12.30 -26.36 11.00
CA LYS A 349 13.58 -25.65 11.16
C LYS A 349 14.63 -26.22 10.22
N GLU A 350 15.66 -25.41 9.93
CA GLU A 350 16.77 -25.85 9.12
C GLU A 350 17.54 -27.01 9.80
N LYS A 351 17.78 -28.08 9.05
CA LYS A 351 18.58 -29.22 9.49
C LYS A 351 19.80 -29.32 8.57
N LYS A 352 21.00 -29.28 9.14
CA LYS A 352 22.23 -29.60 8.42
C LYS A 352 22.24 -31.10 8.14
N SER A 353 21.73 -31.52 6.97
CA SER A 353 21.74 -32.91 6.56
C SER A 353 22.05 -33.03 5.09
N VAL A 354 23.01 -33.85 4.75
CA VAL A 354 23.40 -34.18 3.36
C VAL A 354 22.28 -34.94 2.64
N PHE A 355 21.41 -35.63 3.39
CA PHE A 355 20.31 -36.43 2.83
C PHE A 355 19.15 -35.60 2.33
N ILE A 356 18.91 -34.38 2.80
CA ILE A 356 17.76 -33.57 2.39
C ILE A 356 17.82 -33.18 0.92
N PRO A 357 18.94 -32.67 0.35
CA PRO A 357 19.04 -32.45 -1.09
C PRO A 357 18.80 -33.71 -1.93
N ILE A 358 19.29 -34.86 -1.46
CA ILE A 358 19.10 -36.16 -2.10
C ILE A 358 17.62 -36.57 -2.03
N TYR A 359 16.99 -36.44 -0.86
CA TYR A 359 15.55 -36.71 -0.68
C TYR A 359 14.70 -35.83 -1.60
N VAL A 360 14.97 -34.51 -1.67
CA VAL A 360 14.26 -33.59 -2.56
C VAL A 360 14.45 -33.96 -4.03
N LEU A 361 15.65 -34.43 -4.41
CA LEU A 361 15.94 -34.87 -5.78
C LEU A 361 15.11 -36.09 -6.19
N PHE A 362 15.04 -37.12 -5.33
CA PHE A 362 14.33 -38.36 -5.63
C PHE A 362 12.85 -38.35 -5.28
N CYS A 363 12.47 -37.64 -4.21
CA CYS A 363 11.11 -37.59 -3.70
C CYS A 363 10.34 -36.31 -4.11
N GLY A 364 10.91 -35.45 -4.96
CA GLY A 364 10.28 -34.20 -5.39
C GLY A 364 8.86 -34.39 -5.95
N LYS A 365 8.61 -35.50 -6.69
CA LYS A 365 7.28 -35.86 -7.20
C LYS A 365 6.28 -36.18 -6.07
N ILE A 366 6.74 -36.84 -5.02
CA ILE A 366 5.91 -37.20 -3.85
C ILE A 366 5.59 -35.92 -3.06
N ILE A 367 6.60 -35.06 -2.82
CA ILE A 367 6.43 -33.76 -2.16
C ILE A 367 5.41 -32.91 -2.92
N TYR A 368 5.56 -32.78 -4.24
CA TYR A 368 4.63 -32.04 -5.08
C TYR A 368 3.21 -32.58 -4.98
N LYS A 369 3.02 -33.91 -5.14
CA LYS A 369 1.70 -34.55 -5.04
C LYS A 369 1.04 -34.31 -3.67
N LYS A 370 1.81 -34.37 -2.59
CA LYS A 370 1.31 -34.24 -1.23
C LYS A 370 0.92 -32.81 -0.86
N TYR A 371 1.69 -31.80 -1.29
CA TYR A 371 1.56 -30.43 -0.78
C TYR A 371 1.05 -29.44 -1.84
N LEU A 372 1.21 -29.69 -3.13
CA LEU A 372 1.00 -28.70 -4.18
C LEU A 372 -0.05 -29.12 -5.22
N LYS A 373 -0.13 -30.41 -5.58
CA LYS A 373 -0.99 -30.87 -6.69
C LYS A 373 -2.48 -30.55 -6.46
N GLY A 374 -3.07 -29.81 -7.41
CA GLY A 374 -4.51 -29.47 -7.39
C GLY A 374 -4.92 -28.40 -6.41
N HIS A 375 -3.96 -27.83 -5.66
CA HIS A 375 -4.25 -26.82 -4.64
C HIS A 375 -4.09 -25.39 -5.16
N PHE A 376 -3.35 -25.19 -6.26
CA PHE A 376 -3.01 -23.87 -6.80
C PHE A 376 -3.28 -23.76 -8.28
N ASP A 377 -3.55 -22.54 -8.73
CA ASP A 377 -3.79 -22.22 -10.14
C ASP A 377 -2.47 -21.82 -10.83
N ILE A 378 -1.51 -21.29 -10.04
CA ILE A 378 -0.17 -20.92 -10.49
C ILE A 378 0.86 -21.40 -9.46
N ASP A 379 1.88 -22.11 -9.94
CA ASP A 379 3.04 -22.52 -9.16
C ASP A 379 4.28 -21.72 -9.60
N ILE A 380 4.92 -21.03 -8.68
CA ILE A 380 6.09 -20.19 -8.95
C ILE A 380 7.29 -20.70 -8.15
N ALA A 381 8.27 -21.26 -8.83
CA ALA A 381 9.57 -21.52 -8.21
C ALA A 381 10.39 -20.23 -8.17
N PHE A 382 10.41 -19.57 -7.01
CA PHE A 382 11.00 -18.23 -6.85
C PHE A 382 12.51 -18.25 -6.56
N LEU A 383 13.14 -19.41 -6.64
CA LEU A 383 14.59 -19.57 -6.52
C LEU A 383 15.03 -20.85 -7.25
N GLU A 384 16.27 -20.87 -7.73
CA GLU A 384 16.88 -22.00 -8.41
C GLU A 384 17.17 -23.16 -7.45
N GLY A 385 17.35 -24.35 -8.02
CA GLY A 385 17.81 -25.54 -7.30
C GLY A 385 16.68 -26.46 -6.83
N PRO A 386 16.61 -26.84 -5.54
CA PRO A 386 15.65 -27.83 -5.05
C PRO A 386 14.19 -27.45 -5.32
N ILE A 387 13.84 -26.18 -5.15
CA ILE A 387 12.49 -25.66 -5.39
C ILE A 387 12.09 -25.80 -6.85
N THR A 388 12.99 -25.42 -7.78
CA THR A 388 12.73 -25.58 -9.22
C THR A 388 12.43 -27.02 -9.58
N ARG A 389 13.07 -27.99 -8.94
CA ARG A 389 12.84 -29.42 -9.19
C ARG A 389 11.50 -29.89 -8.62
N ILE A 390 11.11 -29.47 -7.41
CA ILE A 390 9.83 -29.82 -6.81
C ILE A 390 8.67 -29.25 -7.64
N PHE A 391 8.76 -28.00 -8.08
CA PHE A 391 7.70 -27.29 -8.78
C PHE A 391 7.59 -27.70 -10.27
N ALA A 392 8.59 -28.36 -10.83
CA ALA A 392 8.59 -28.84 -12.20
C ALA A 392 7.65 -30.03 -12.48
N TYR A 393 7.05 -30.65 -11.45
CA TYR A 393 6.13 -31.76 -11.66
C TYR A 393 4.77 -31.28 -12.14
N LYS A 394 4.29 -31.83 -13.28
CA LYS A 394 3.09 -31.39 -13.99
C LYS A 394 1.80 -31.59 -13.17
N GLY A 395 1.05 -30.51 -13.00
CA GLY A 395 -0.38 -30.42 -12.71
C GLY A 395 -1.09 -29.71 -13.87
N ASN A 396 -2.35 -29.33 -13.69
CA ASN A 396 -3.13 -28.53 -14.68
C ASN A 396 -2.95 -27.02 -14.48
N ASN A 397 -1.94 -26.59 -13.75
CA ASN A 397 -1.66 -25.21 -13.34
C ASN A 397 -0.51 -24.60 -14.15
N ASN A 398 -0.51 -23.27 -14.27
CA ASN A 398 0.59 -22.53 -14.87
C ASN A 398 1.84 -22.62 -13.99
N LYS A 399 2.99 -22.86 -14.62
CA LYS A 399 4.27 -23.00 -13.92
C LYS A 399 5.25 -21.93 -14.35
N ILE A 400 5.77 -21.22 -13.36
CA ILE A 400 6.71 -20.13 -13.58
C ILE A 400 7.99 -20.44 -12.79
N ALA A 401 9.14 -20.36 -13.44
CA ALA A 401 10.44 -20.34 -12.76
C ALA A 401 10.98 -18.91 -12.73
N TRP A 402 11.43 -18.47 -11.58
CA TRP A 402 12.03 -17.14 -11.40
C TRP A 402 13.51 -17.31 -11.06
N VAL A 403 14.38 -16.77 -11.91
CA VAL A 403 15.83 -16.97 -11.88
C VAL A 403 16.51 -15.72 -11.37
N HIS A 404 17.14 -15.83 -10.20
CA HIS A 404 17.78 -14.71 -9.50
C HIS A 404 19.30 -14.70 -9.63
N ASN A 405 19.94 -15.85 -9.86
CA ASN A 405 21.38 -15.99 -9.90
C ASN A 405 21.95 -16.19 -11.31
N ASP A 406 23.24 -15.89 -11.47
CA ASP A 406 23.99 -16.23 -12.67
C ASP A 406 24.30 -17.74 -12.68
N ILE A 407 23.48 -18.48 -13.44
CA ILE A 407 23.56 -19.93 -13.51
C ILE A 407 24.89 -20.41 -14.13
N SER A 408 25.56 -19.62 -14.95
CA SER A 408 26.84 -20.01 -15.56
C SER A 408 27.93 -20.29 -14.53
N LYS A 409 27.81 -19.70 -13.34
CA LYS A 409 28.80 -19.84 -12.24
C LYS A 409 28.48 -20.97 -11.27
N VAL A 410 27.34 -21.65 -11.44
CA VAL A 410 26.91 -22.73 -10.55
C VAL A 410 27.56 -24.07 -10.96
N PHE A 411 28.01 -24.21 -12.20
CA PHE A 411 28.53 -25.44 -12.73
C PHE A 411 30.04 -25.40 -12.93
N GLY A 412 30.75 -26.42 -12.37
CA GLY A 412 32.14 -26.69 -12.67
C GLY A 412 32.31 -27.37 -14.03
N LYS A 413 33.56 -27.70 -14.38
CA LYS A 413 33.93 -28.43 -15.61
C LYS A 413 33.83 -29.97 -15.45
N ASP A 414 33.60 -30.46 -14.24
CA ASP A 414 33.57 -31.87 -13.86
C ASP A 414 32.33 -32.61 -14.41
N TYR A 415 32.41 -33.93 -14.45
CA TYR A 415 31.35 -34.81 -14.99
C TYR A 415 30.03 -34.68 -14.19
N LYS A 416 30.11 -34.52 -12.87
CA LYS A 416 28.94 -34.32 -12.00
C LYS A 416 28.17 -33.04 -12.38
N SER A 417 28.91 -31.97 -12.68
CA SER A 417 28.32 -30.72 -13.15
C SER A 417 27.62 -30.85 -14.50
N LYS A 418 28.19 -31.68 -15.43
CA LYS A 418 27.54 -31.95 -16.71
C LYS A 418 26.20 -32.68 -16.54
N ILE A 419 26.16 -33.72 -15.69
CA ILE A 419 24.91 -34.47 -15.40
C ILE A 419 23.88 -33.52 -14.74
N LYS A 420 24.28 -32.76 -13.73
CA LYS A 420 23.40 -31.81 -13.07
C LYS A 420 22.84 -30.76 -14.01
N LYS A 421 23.65 -30.24 -14.93
CA LYS A 421 23.25 -29.31 -15.98
C LYS A 421 22.17 -29.92 -16.88
N TYR A 422 22.36 -31.15 -17.34
CA TYR A 422 21.39 -31.85 -18.16
C TYR A 422 20.07 -32.09 -17.42
N MET A 423 20.12 -32.55 -16.17
CA MET A 423 18.93 -32.76 -15.34
C MET A 423 18.17 -31.45 -15.13
N ASP A 424 18.87 -30.39 -14.75
CA ASP A 424 18.20 -29.09 -14.50
C ASP A 424 17.56 -28.55 -15.78
N LYS A 425 18.19 -28.72 -16.95
CA LYS A 425 17.58 -28.40 -18.27
C LYS A 425 16.26 -29.14 -18.48
N CYS A 426 16.18 -30.42 -18.12
CA CYS A 426 14.96 -31.23 -18.23
C CYS A 426 13.85 -30.69 -17.30
N PHE A 427 14.19 -30.19 -16.10
CA PHE A 427 13.23 -29.56 -15.22
C PHE A 427 12.75 -28.23 -15.77
N TYR A 428 13.64 -27.35 -16.25
CA TYR A 428 13.26 -26.03 -16.78
C TYR A 428 12.34 -26.14 -18.02
N LYS A 429 12.48 -27.18 -18.85
CA LYS A 429 11.58 -27.46 -19.99
C LYS A 429 10.11 -27.68 -19.59
N LYS A 430 9.84 -27.94 -18.30
CA LYS A 430 8.48 -28.22 -17.80
C LYS A 430 7.77 -26.93 -17.31
N TYR A 431 8.45 -25.79 -17.34
CA TYR A 431 7.88 -24.50 -17.00
C TYR A 431 7.28 -23.82 -18.22
N ASP A 432 6.11 -23.19 -18.05
CA ASP A 432 5.43 -22.46 -19.12
C ASP A 432 6.12 -21.12 -19.40
N LYS A 433 6.67 -20.50 -18.33
CA LYS A 433 7.42 -19.23 -18.41
C LYS A 433 8.64 -19.28 -17.51
N ILE A 434 9.73 -18.59 -17.93
CA ILE A 434 10.92 -18.36 -17.11
C ILE A 434 11.13 -16.85 -17.02
N ILE A 435 11.19 -16.33 -15.79
CA ILE A 435 11.41 -14.93 -15.49
C ILE A 435 12.85 -14.74 -15.02
N PHE A 436 13.50 -13.70 -15.50
CA PHE A 436 14.86 -13.31 -15.13
C PHE A 436 14.85 -11.91 -14.52
N VAL A 437 15.71 -11.69 -13.53
CA VAL A 437 15.83 -10.39 -12.86
C VAL A 437 16.79 -9.44 -13.57
N SER A 438 17.48 -9.90 -14.65
CA SER A 438 18.39 -9.07 -15.45
C SER A 438 18.61 -9.68 -16.84
N GLU A 439 19.01 -8.86 -17.81
CA GLU A 439 19.43 -9.35 -19.16
C GLU A 439 20.64 -10.28 -19.06
N GLN A 440 21.57 -9.98 -18.16
CA GLN A 440 22.74 -10.83 -17.98
C GLN A 440 22.37 -12.22 -17.47
N ASN A 441 21.45 -12.33 -16.49
CA ASN A 441 20.99 -13.63 -15.99
C ASN A 441 20.29 -14.42 -17.08
N LYS A 442 19.51 -13.76 -17.94
CA LYS A 442 18.88 -14.38 -19.11
C LYS A 442 19.92 -14.90 -20.09
N LYS A 443 20.92 -14.10 -20.48
CA LYS A 443 22.01 -14.51 -21.36
C LYS A 443 22.82 -15.67 -20.77
N ALA A 444 23.16 -15.61 -19.48
CA ALA A 444 23.86 -16.68 -18.79
C ALA A 444 23.05 -17.99 -18.79
N PHE A 445 21.74 -17.91 -18.59
CA PHE A 445 20.84 -19.05 -18.67
C PHE A 445 20.78 -19.63 -20.08
N GLU A 446 20.66 -18.79 -21.10
CA GLU A 446 20.63 -19.19 -22.52
C GLU A 446 21.93 -19.89 -22.96
N ASN A 447 23.07 -19.39 -22.52
CA ASN A 447 24.38 -20.01 -22.77
C ASN A 447 24.50 -21.39 -22.12
N VAL A 448 23.86 -21.60 -20.98
CA VAL A 448 23.93 -22.89 -20.26
C VAL A 448 22.91 -23.89 -20.79
N TYR A 449 21.65 -23.49 -21.00
CA TYR A 449 20.54 -24.40 -21.28
C TYR A 449 19.96 -24.26 -22.70
N GLY A 450 20.32 -23.19 -23.43
CA GLY A 450 19.74 -22.87 -24.74
C GLY A 450 18.37 -22.22 -24.61
N ASN A 451 17.70 -22.07 -25.74
CA ASN A 451 16.38 -21.45 -25.83
C ASN A 451 15.28 -22.43 -25.42
N ILE A 452 14.83 -22.36 -24.17
CA ILE A 452 13.74 -23.17 -23.62
C ILE A 452 12.66 -22.28 -23.01
N SER A 453 11.39 -22.66 -23.21
CA SER A 453 10.21 -21.98 -22.65
C SER A 453 10.06 -20.47 -23.03
N LYS A 454 8.92 -19.86 -22.70
CA LYS A 454 8.73 -18.40 -22.85
C LYS A 454 9.53 -17.67 -21.78
N ARG A 455 10.27 -16.63 -22.17
CA ARG A 455 11.21 -15.90 -21.31
C ARG A 455 10.83 -14.43 -21.22
N LYS A 456 10.88 -13.88 -20.00
CA LYS A 456 10.64 -12.47 -19.75
C LYS A 456 11.62 -11.94 -18.71
N ILE A 457 12.00 -10.68 -18.82
CA ILE A 457 12.76 -9.98 -17.80
C ILE A 457 11.76 -9.17 -16.99
N ILE A 458 11.86 -9.30 -15.67
CA ILE A 458 11.16 -8.46 -14.70
C ILE A 458 12.18 -8.15 -13.62
N TYR A 459 12.55 -6.88 -13.51
CA TYR A 459 13.47 -6.41 -12.50
C TYR A 459 12.88 -6.59 -11.09
N ASN A 460 13.76 -6.65 -10.10
CA ASN A 460 13.33 -6.89 -8.73
C ASN A 460 12.45 -5.76 -8.19
N TYR A 461 11.35 -6.13 -7.58
CA TYR A 461 10.44 -5.22 -6.90
C TYR A 461 10.97 -4.90 -5.50
N ILE A 462 10.97 -3.62 -5.14
CA ILE A 462 11.30 -3.13 -3.80
C ILE A 462 10.18 -2.21 -3.33
N ASN A 463 9.73 -2.37 -2.12
CA ASN A 463 8.78 -1.44 -1.53
C ASN A 463 9.49 -0.12 -1.17
N LYS A 464 9.32 0.91 -2.05
CA LYS A 464 9.94 2.23 -1.92
C LYS A 464 9.52 2.93 -0.62
N GLU A 465 8.24 2.88 -0.29
CA GLU A 465 7.69 3.53 0.91
C GLU A 465 8.31 2.94 2.18
N ARG A 466 8.49 1.63 2.22
CA ARG A 466 9.18 0.94 3.32
C ARG A 466 10.63 1.41 3.46
N VAL A 467 11.39 1.45 2.37
CA VAL A 467 12.79 1.91 2.38
C VAL A 467 12.89 3.34 2.90
N LEU A 468 12.04 4.24 2.40
CA LEU A 468 12.03 5.66 2.82
C LEU A 468 11.57 5.84 4.28
N SER A 469 10.61 5.04 4.74
CA SER A 469 10.15 5.06 6.13
C SER A 469 11.26 4.61 7.08
N LEU A 470 11.88 3.45 6.80
CA LEU A 470 12.94 2.88 7.62
C LEU A 470 14.22 3.73 7.62
N ALA A 471 14.48 4.49 6.57
CA ALA A 471 15.62 5.40 6.50
C ALA A 471 15.56 6.57 7.49
N LYS A 472 14.37 6.90 8.00
CA LYS A 472 14.15 7.97 8.98
C LYS A 472 14.40 7.53 10.42
N GLU A 473 14.58 6.25 10.67
CA GLU A 473 14.87 5.72 12.00
C GLU A 473 16.26 6.14 12.50
N LYS A 474 16.46 6.08 13.81
CA LYS A 474 17.76 6.40 14.41
C LYS A 474 18.74 5.24 14.21
N CYS A 475 20.00 5.58 13.90
CA CYS A 475 21.11 4.61 13.93
C CYS A 475 21.42 4.21 15.38
N ASP A 476 21.57 2.92 15.65
CA ASP A 476 22.05 2.42 16.96
C ASP A 476 23.52 2.80 17.22
N LYS A 477 24.33 2.92 16.16
CA LYS A 477 25.69 3.46 16.22
C LYS A 477 25.78 4.67 15.28
N PRO A 478 26.07 5.87 15.77
CA PRO A 478 26.13 7.06 14.94
C PRO A 478 27.25 6.98 13.91
N ILE A 479 26.97 7.37 12.67
CA ILE A 479 27.99 7.64 11.66
C ILE A 479 28.46 9.09 11.87
N ASN A 480 29.77 9.27 12.00
CA ASN A 480 30.35 10.61 12.06
C ASN A 480 30.54 11.14 10.63
N THR A 481 29.72 12.09 10.24
CA THR A 481 29.76 12.76 8.93
C THR A 481 30.32 14.18 9.00
N LYS A 482 30.77 14.64 10.19
CA LYS A 482 31.35 15.97 10.36
C LYS A 482 32.76 15.99 9.80
N ASN A 483 33.03 16.86 8.84
CA ASN A 483 34.33 17.20 8.24
C ASN A 483 35.03 16.10 7.39
N GLU A 484 34.41 14.91 7.18
CA GLU A 484 35.02 13.85 6.36
C GLU A 484 33.97 13.23 5.44
N LYS A 485 34.39 12.89 4.22
CA LYS A 485 33.51 12.14 3.31
C LYS A 485 33.29 10.72 3.78
N VAL A 486 32.06 10.24 3.70
CA VAL A 486 31.67 8.93 4.17
C VAL A 486 31.23 8.05 3.01
N PHE A 487 31.90 6.93 2.82
CA PHE A 487 31.51 5.86 1.93
C PHE A 487 30.86 4.73 2.73
N ILE A 488 29.84 4.10 2.18
CA ILE A 488 29.19 2.95 2.81
C ILE A 488 28.98 1.81 1.83
N THR A 489 29.12 0.59 2.32
CA THR A 489 28.73 -0.63 1.60
C THR A 489 27.92 -1.55 2.51
N VAL A 490 26.94 -2.24 1.92
CA VAL A 490 26.09 -3.23 2.60
C VAL A 490 26.19 -4.55 1.84
N SER A 491 26.82 -5.55 2.43
CA SER A 491 27.02 -6.82 1.75
C SER A 491 27.40 -7.95 2.72
N ARG A 492 27.23 -9.20 2.26
CA ARG A 492 27.84 -10.34 2.96
C ARG A 492 29.37 -10.26 2.89
N LEU A 493 30.07 -10.58 3.97
CA LEU A 493 31.53 -10.53 4.01
C LEU A 493 32.11 -11.86 3.48
N VAL A 494 32.13 -11.98 2.16
CA VAL A 494 32.67 -13.12 1.41
C VAL A 494 33.61 -12.62 0.32
N LYS A 495 34.54 -13.46 -0.15
CA LYS A 495 35.56 -13.10 -1.16
C LYS A 495 34.99 -12.39 -2.38
N GLN A 496 33.82 -12.83 -2.84
CA GLN A 496 33.09 -12.23 -3.97
C GLN A 496 32.93 -10.72 -3.86
N LYS A 497 32.69 -10.21 -2.64
CA LYS A 497 32.39 -8.79 -2.39
C LYS A 497 33.60 -7.87 -2.37
N ALA A 498 34.81 -8.45 -2.44
CA ALA A 498 36.08 -7.74 -2.61
C ALA A 498 36.32 -6.62 -1.58
N ILE A 499 35.91 -6.85 -0.33
CA ILE A 499 36.11 -5.87 0.75
C ILE A 499 37.60 -5.73 1.06
N ASP A 500 38.42 -6.79 0.92
CA ASP A 500 39.86 -6.76 1.00
C ASP A 500 40.51 -5.74 0.04
N ARG A 501 40.00 -5.70 -1.20
CA ARG A 501 40.42 -4.73 -2.22
C ARG A 501 40.03 -3.29 -1.81
N LEU A 502 38.82 -3.11 -1.30
CA LEU A 502 38.38 -1.81 -0.81
C LEU A 502 39.25 -1.31 0.36
N ILE A 503 39.67 -2.20 1.27
CA ILE A 503 40.59 -1.86 2.36
C ILE A 503 41.96 -1.38 1.81
N ARG A 504 42.53 -2.08 0.82
CA ARG A 504 43.79 -1.67 0.19
C ARG A 504 43.69 -0.32 -0.51
N VAL A 505 42.63 -0.12 -1.27
CA VAL A 505 42.33 1.19 -1.93
C VAL A 505 42.21 2.30 -0.89
N HIS A 506 41.46 2.03 0.19
CA HIS A 506 41.32 2.98 1.28
C HIS A 506 42.67 3.36 1.91
N LYS A 507 43.52 2.38 2.22
CA LYS A 507 44.88 2.64 2.76
C LYS A 507 45.69 3.55 1.81
N ARG A 508 45.70 3.26 0.50
CA ARG A 508 46.41 4.08 -0.49
C ARG A 508 45.93 5.52 -0.50
N LEU A 509 44.62 5.74 -0.39
CA LEU A 509 44.01 7.08 -0.33
C LEU A 509 44.39 7.82 0.97
N ILE A 510 44.40 7.13 2.11
CA ILE A 510 44.84 7.72 3.37
C ILE A 510 46.32 8.11 3.30
N ASP A 511 47.18 7.27 2.68
CA ASP A 511 48.59 7.56 2.50
C ASP A 511 48.86 8.77 1.58
N GLU A 512 47.97 9.06 0.64
CA GLU A 512 47.97 10.28 -0.18
C GLU A 512 47.38 11.50 0.56
N GLY A 513 46.94 11.37 1.83
CA GLY A 513 46.43 12.46 2.65
C GLY A 513 44.91 12.75 2.48
N PHE A 514 44.18 11.86 1.84
CA PHE A 514 42.73 11.99 1.69
C PHE A 514 41.98 11.45 2.91
N ASN A 515 41.59 12.31 3.85
CA ASN A 515 40.81 11.94 5.01
C ASN A 515 39.36 11.59 4.62
N HIS A 516 38.93 10.35 4.86
CA HIS A 516 37.60 9.86 4.62
C HIS A 516 37.31 8.61 5.45
N LYS A 517 36.04 8.25 5.61
CA LYS A 517 35.63 7.05 6.34
C LYS A 517 34.88 6.06 5.42
N ILE A 518 35.13 4.79 5.70
CA ILE A 518 34.40 3.69 5.06
C ILE A 518 33.68 2.89 6.15
N TYR A 519 32.35 2.77 6.00
CA TYR A 519 31.53 1.94 6.85
C TYR A 519 31.07 0.70 6.09
N VAL A 520 31.21 -0.45 6.73
CA VAL A 520 30.83 -1.75 6.15
C VAL A 520 29.74 -2.37 7.02
N ILE A 521 28.55 -2.60 6.45
CA ILE A 521 27.43 -3.30 7.09
C ILE A 521 27.37 -4.71 6.53
N GLY A 522 27.38 -5.70 7.40
CA GLY A 522 27.23 -7.10 7.07
C GLY A 522 28.02 -8.04 7.95
N GLU A 523 27.88 -9.32 7.66
CA GLU A 523 28.60 -10.42 8.32
C GLU A 523 28.99 -11.48 7.29
N GLY A 524 29.93 -12.36 7.62
CA GLY A 524 30.35 -13.46 6.74
C GLY A 524 31.69 -14.06 7.16
N GLU A 525 32.10 -15.14 6.48
CA GLU A 525 33.27 -15.93 6.76
C GLU A 525 34.59 -15.14 6.69
N GLU A 526 34.63 -14.08 5.88
CA GLU A 526 35.83 -13.26 5.70
C GLU A 526 36.05 -12.19 6.82
N LEU A 527 35.08 -11.98 7.75
CA LEU A 527 35.16 -10.91 8.75
C LEU A 527 36.49 -10.92 9.52
N ASN A 528 36.94 -12.10 9.99
CA ASN A 528 38.19 -12.22 10.75
C ASN A 528 39.40 -11.85 9.91
N ASN A 529 39.45 -12.29 8.64
CA ASN A 529 40.55 -11.98 7.73
C ASN A 529 40.59 -10.49 7.37
N LEU A 530 39.44 -9.89 7.13
CA LEU A 530 39.29 -8.48 6.82
C LEU A 530 39.66 -7.60 8.02
N THR A 531 39.25 -7.97 9.24
CA THR A 531 39.65 -7.25 10.47
C THR A 531 41.16 -7.32 10.70
N LYS A 532 41.80 -8.47 10.48
CA LYS A 532 43.27 -8.59 10.55
C LYS A 532 43.93 -7.69 9.49
N LEU A 533 43.38 -7.60 8.26
CA LEU A 533 43.95 -6.76 7.22
C LEU A 533 43.82 -5.27 7.55
N VAL A 534 42.70 -4.81 8.10
CA VAL A 534 42.50 -3.44 8.57
C VAL A 534 43.54 -3.06 9.64
N LYS A 535 43.75 -3.94 10.62
CA LYS A 535 44.80 -3.75 11.65
C LYS A 535 46.21 -3.72 11.07
N LYS A 536 46.53 -4.68 10.17
CA LYS A 536 47.84 -4.74 9.52
C LYS A 536 48.18 -3.46 8.74
N LEU A 537 47.17 -2.79 8.20
CA LEU A 537 47.32 -1.57 7.40
C LEU A 537 47.14 -0.28 8.22
N ASN A 538 46.90 -0.39 9.55
CA ASN A 538 46.72 0.73 10.51
C ASN A 538 45.61 1.71 10.04
N VAL A 539 44.41 1.20 9.67
CA VAL A 539 43.27 2.01 9.20
C VAL A 539 41.99 1.77 10.01
N GLU A 540 42.11 1.25 11.25
CA GLU A 540 40.97 0.93 12.12
C GLU A 540 40.09 2.15 12.46
N SER A 541 40.70 3.32 12.54
CA SER A 541 39.98 4.57 12.87
C SER A 541 39.11 5.07 11.76
N SER A 542 39.33 4.66 10.49
CA SER A 542 38.68 5.15 9.31
C SER A 542 37.98 4.06 8.48
N PHE A 543 38.29 2.77 8.70
CA PHE A 543 37.62 1.63 8.07
C PHE A 543 36.85 0.82 9.11
N ILE A 544 35.50 1.01 9.20
CA ILE A 544 34.70 0.59 10.34
C ILE A 544 33.71 -0.50 9.92
N PHE A 545 33.77 -1.66 10.58
CA PHE A 545 32.79 -2.72 10.49
C PHE A 545 31.64 -2.47 11.48
N LEU A 546 30.42 -2.23 11.01
CA LEU A 546 29.25 -2.03 11.86
C LEU A 546 28.55 -3.33 12.26
N GLY A 547 29.01 -4.49 11.70
CA GLY A 547 28.32 -5.76 11.84
C GLY A 547 27.03 -5.83 11.03
N LYS A 548 26.26 -6.89 11.24
CA LYS A 548 24.94 -7.04 10.63
C LYS A 548 23.94 -6.06 11.25
N LYS A 549 23.14 -5.40 10.41
CA LYS A 549 22.05 -4.52 10.83
C LYS A 549 20.72 -5.04 10.29
N GLU A 550 19.70 -5.05 11.12
CA GLU A 550 18.32 -5.36 10.68
C GLU A 550 17.79 -4.26 9.75
N ASN A 551 18.09 -3.00 10.08
CA ASN A 551 17.76 -1.84 9.24
C ASN A 551 19.05 -1.10 8.82
N PRO A 552 19.55 -1.30 7.60
CA PRO A 552 20.73 -0.59 7.10
C PRO A 552 20.42 0.80 6.53
N TYR A 553 19.14 1.12 6.25
CA TYR A 553 18.76 2.31 5.49
C TYR A 553 19.11 3.64 6.15
N PRO A 554 19.00 3.84 7.49
CA PRO A 554 19.43 5.08 8.13
C PRO A 554 20.93 5.37 7.94
N TYR A 555 21.74 4.31 7.87
CA TYR A 555 23.18 4.41 7.64
C TYR A 555 23.48 4.79 6.17
N ILE A 556 22.81 4.13 5.22
CA ILE A 556 22.93 4.48 3.79
C ILE A 556 22.48 5.93 3.58
N TYR A 557 21.37 6.33 4.21
CA TYR A 557 20.83 7.69 4.08
C TYR A 557 21.78 8.76 4.58
N LYS A 558 22.55 8.50 5.64
CA LYS A 558 23.51 9.46 6.22
C LYS A 558 24.85 9.50 5.49
N ALA A 559 25.25 8.44 4.80
CA ALA A 559 26.51 8.40 4.06
C ALA A 559 26.48 9.33 2.83
N ASP A 560 27.64 9.81 2.38
CA ASP A 560 27.78 10.61 1.17
C ASP A 560 27.72 9.75 -0.10
N TYR A 561 28.36 8.58 -0.07
CA TYR A 561 28.48 7.69 -1.22
C TYR A 561 28.18 6.25 -0.88
N PHE A 562 27.48 5.57 -1.77
CA PHE A 562 27.29 4.13 -1.71
C PHE A 562 28.28 3.42 -2.64
N VAL A 563 28.97 2.39 -2.16
CA VAL A 563 29.96 1.65 -2.95
C VAL A 563 29.65 0.16 -3.01
N LEU A 564 29.70 -0.44 -4.22
CA LEU A 564 29.59 -1.87 -4.44
C LEU A 564 30.68 -2.31 -5.43
N LEU A 565 31.87 -2.63 -4.90
CA LEU A 565 33.08 -2.85 -5.68
C LEU A 565 33.45 -4.34 -5.78
N SER A 566 32.44 -5.19 -5.96
CA SER A 566 32.55 -6.65 -6.00
C SER A 566 33.38 -7.16 -7.19
N TYR A 567 34.08 -8.29 -7.02
CA TYR A 567 34.72 -8.98 -8.14
C TYR A 567 33.71 -9.47 -9.17
N PHE A 568 32.57 -9.97 -8.70
CA PHE A 568 31.42 -10.32 -9.54
C PHE A 568 30.13 -10.17 -8.74
N GLU A 569 29.04 -9.84 -9.41
CA GLU A 569 27.76 -9.58 -8.81
C GLU A 569 26.65 -10.04 -9.75
N GLY A 570 25.48 -10.36 -9.19
CA GLY A 570 24.25 -10.46 -9.94
C GLY A 570 23.63 -9.10 -10.19
N TYR A 571 22.34 -8.93 -9.90
CA TYR A 571 21.66 -7.64 -10.10
C TYR A 571 22.03 -6.58 -9.03
N GLY A 572 22.39 -7.01 -7.81
CA GLY A 572 22.77 -6.08 -6.73
C GLY A 572 21.62 -5.26 -6.16
N MET A 573 20.65 -5.93 -5.50
CA MET A 573 19.46 -5.30 -4.88
C MET A 573 19.74 -4.03 -4.10
N VAL A 574 20.84 -4.04 -3.34
CA VAL A 574 21.25 -2.90 -2.49
C VAL A 574 21.56 -1.62 -3.30
N LEU A 575 21.83 -1.74 -4.60
CA LEU A 575 21.98 -0.58 -5.51
C LEU A 575 20.64 0.11 -5.77
N GLU A 576 19.57 -0.67 -5.93
CA GLU A 576 18.22 -0.10 -6.05
C GLU A 576 17.80 0.61 -4.75
N GLU A 577 18.12 0.03 -3.60
CA GLU A 577 17.89 0.65 -2.28
C GLU A 577 18.66 1.97 -2.14
N ALA A 578 19.92 2.00 -2.57
CA ALA A 578 20.74 3.22 -2.58
C ALA A 578 20.20 4.29 -3.53
N LYS A 579 19.67 3.90 -4.71
CA LYS A 579 18.99 4.81 -5.65
C LYS A 579 17.72 5.41 -5.05
N ILE A 580 16.88 4.60 -4.40
CA ILE A 580 15.67 5.06 -3.69
C ILE A 580 16.04 6.11 -2.64
N LEU A 581 17.18 5.93 -1.96
CA LEU A 581 17.74 6.87 -0.98
C LEU A 581 18.54 8.01 -1.61
N ASN A 582 18.50 8.13 -2.94
CA ASN A 582 19.14 9.19 -3.73
C ASN A 582 20.65 9.32 -3.49
N LYS A 583 21.37 8.20 -3.31
CA LYS A 583 22.81 8.19 -3.04
C LYS A 583 23.64 8.13 -4.31
N PRO A 584 24.72 8.93 -4.42
CA PRO A 584 25.74 8.71 -5.43
C PRO A 584 26.36 7.31 -5.28
N ILE A 585 26.42 6.57 -6.41
CA ILE A 585 26.82 5.16 -6.42
C ILE A 585 28.12 4.95 -7.20
N LEU A 586 29.09 4.27 -6.58
CA LEU A 586 30.29 3.75 -7.24
C LEU A 586 30.15 2.22 -7.34
N VAL A 587 30.18 1.69 -8.55
CA VAL A 587 30.00 0.25 -8.81
C VAL A 587 31.02 -0.23 -9.83
N THR A 588 31.57 -1.43 -9.62
CA THR A 588 32.45 -2.07 -10.60
C THR A 588 31.65 -2.55 -11.82
N ASN A 589 32.32 -2.56 -12.97
CA ASN A 589 31.76 -3.05 -14.24
C ASN A 589 31.51 -4.57 -14.19
N THR A 590 30.46 -4.96 -13.45
CA THR A 590 29.92 -6.32 -13.32
C THR A 590 28.48 -6.33 -13.79
N ALA A 591 27.77 -7.45 -13.63
CA ALA A 591 26.32 -7.50 -13.92
C ALA A 591 25.51 -6.46 -13.12
N ALA A 592 25.96 -6.10 -11.93
CA ALA A 592 25.30 -5.10 -11.08
C ALA A 592 25.18 -3.72 -11.74
N LYS A 593 26.01 -3.40 -12.74
CA LYS A 593 25.89 -2.17 -13.53
C LYS A 593 24.50 -2.00 -14.13
N GLU A 594 23.83 -3.08 -14.48
CA GLU A 594 22.48 -3.05 -15.07
C GLU A 594 21.48 -2.35 -14.14
N ALA A 595 21.59 -2.56 -12.82
CA ALA A 595 20.75 -1.91 -11.82
C ALA A 595 20.90 -0.39 -11.77
N VAL A 596 22.02 0.17 -12.25
CA VAL A 596 22.30 1.62 -12.20
C VAL A 596 22.33 2.31 -13.56
N MET A 597 22.07 1.58 -14.67
CA MET A 597 22.19 2.18 -16.01
C MET A 597 21.33 3.43 -16.19
N ASN A 598 20.12 3.43 -15.66
CA ASN A 598 19.15 4.54 -15.73
C ASN A 598 19.21 5.46 -14.49
N TYR A 599 20.37 5.58 -13.85
CA TYR A 599 20.56 6.40 -12.67
C TYR A 599 21.66 7.43 -12.91
N ASP A 600 21.35 8.71 -12.81
CA ASP A 600 22.28 9.78 -13.16
C ASP A 600 23.44 9.92 -12.18
N LYS A 601 23.21 9.63 -10.90
CA LYS A 601 24.24 9.69 -9.84
C LYS A 601 25.07 8.40 -9.73
N LYS A 602 25.47 7.81 -10.88
CA LYS A 602 26.29 6.58 -10.91
C LYS A 602 27.68 6.82 -11.45
N THR A 603 28.62 5.98 -11.01
CA THR A 603 29.92 5.82 -11.60
C THR A 603 30.23 4.33 -11.77
N ILE A 604 30.35 3.90 -13.02
CA ILE A 604 30.75 2.53 -13.36
C ILE A 604 32.27 2.51 -13.53
N ILE A 605 32.95 1.65 -12.75
CA ILE A 605 34.41 1.61 -12.65
C ILE A 605 34.92 0.30 -13.26
N GLU A 606 36.02 0.34 -13.99
CA GLU A 606 36.70 -0.87 -14.45
C GLU A 606 37.01 -1.77 -13.23
N ASN A 607 36.80 -3.09 -13.40
CA ASN A 607 36.93 -4.02 -12.28
C ASN A 607 38.41 -4.34 -11.93
N LYS A 608 39.20 -3.27 -11.72
CA LYS A 608 40.61 -3.30 -11.33
C LYS A 608 40.85 -2.41 -10.13
N GLU A 609 41.81 -2.77 -9.28
CA GLU A 609 42.10 -2.04 -8.05
C GLU A 609 42.56 -0.58 -8.33
N ASP A 610 43.43 -0.39 -9.31
CA ASP A 610 43.92 0.95 -9.68
C ASP A 610 42.80 1.86 -10.24
N ALA A 611 41.91 1.31 -11.05
CA ALA A 611 40.79 2.06 -11.57
C ALA A 611 39.84 2.51 -10.44
N ILE A 612 39.65 1.66 -9.42
CA ILE A 612 38.85 1.99 -8.22
C ILE A 612 39.54 3.10 -7.44
N PHE A 613 40.86 2.96 -7.21
CA PHE A 613 41.66 3.95 -6.51
C PHE A 613 41.59 5.33 -7.18
N GLU A 614 41.88 5.41 -8.49
CA GLU A 614 41.81 6.66 -9.25
C GLU A 614 40.43 7.31 -9.21
N LYS A 615 39.38 6.49 -9.32
CA LYS A 615 38.02 7.03 -9.31
C LYS A 615 37.61 7.57 -7.93
N MET A 616 37.93 6.86 -6.85
CA MET A 616 37.67 7.30 -5.49
C MET A 616 38.50 8.55 -5.16
N ARG A 617 39.76 8.61 -5.60
CA ARG A 617 40.61 9.81 -5.50
C ARG A 617 39.98 11.03 -6.14
N ASN A 618 39.51 10.90 -7.38
CA ASN A 618 38.86 11.99 -8.10
C ASN A 618 37.57 12.46 -7.41
N VAL A 619 36.80 11.54 -6.81
CA VAL A 619 35.62 11.87 -5.98
C VAL A 619 36.03 12.69 -4.75
N LEU A 620 37.10 12.28 -4.04
CA LEU A 620 37.58 12.97 -2.85
C LEU A 620 38.19 14.35 -3.18
N GLN A 621 38.79 14.50 -4.38
CA GLN A 621 39.30 15.79 -4.88
C GLN A 621 38.20 16.75 -5.37
N GLY A 622 36.92 16.33 -5.35
CA GLY A 622 35.82 17.13 -5.89
C GLY A 622 35.83 17.28 -7.43
N LYS A 623 36.69 16.53 -8.12
CA LYS A 623 36.78 16.54 -9.60
C LYS A 623 35.63 15.78 -10.26
N TYR A 624 34.85 15.05 -9.49
CA TYR A 624 33.73 14.27 -9.98
C TYR A 624 32.41 14.91 -9.49
N ILE A 625 31.81 15.68 -10.38
CA ILE A 625 30.47 16.23 -10.15
C ILE A 625 29.48 15.15 -10.60
N PHE A 626 28.88 14.44 -9.65
CA PHE A 626 27.63 13.73 -9.92
C PHE A 626 26.63 14.82 -10.28
N LEU A 627 26.12 14.82 -11.51
CA LEU A 627 25.22 15.86 -12.01
C LEU A 627 24.14 16.16 -10.96
N ASN A 628 24.35 17.26 -10.24
CA ASN A 628 23.38 17.81 -9.31
C ASN A 628 22.35 18.58 -10.14
N GLU A 629 21.41 17.91 -10.75
CA GLU A 629 20.09 18.52 -10.91
C GLU A 629 19.47 18.48 -9.50
N GLU A 630 19.52 19.62 -8.83
CA GLU A 630 18.86 19.86 -7.56
C GLU A 630 17.41 19.38 -7.71
N ASN A 631 17.00 18.44 -6.85
CA ASN A 631 15.63 17.95 -6.67
C ASN A 631 15.02 16.91 -7.64
N LYS A 632 15.71 16.27 -8.54
CA LYS A 632 15.15 15.04 -9.16
C LYS A 632 15.39 13.83 -8.27
N SER A 633 14.43 13.51 -7.42
CA SER A 633 14.40 12.20 -6.74
C SER A 633 14.25 11.11 -7.80
N TYR A 634 15.03 10.03 -7.70
CA TYR A 634 14.88 8.86 -8.56
C TYR A 634 13.44 8.33 -8.49
N ASN A 635 12.75 8.35 -9.62
CA ASN A 635 11.37 7.87 -9.68
C ASN A 635 11.36 6.36 -9.90
N TYR A 636 11.42 5.61 -8.79
CA TYR A 636 11.22 4.17 -8.81
C TYR A 636 9.72 3.86 -8.94
N ASP A 637 9.33 3.29 -10.08
CA ASP A 637 7.91 3.03 -10.37
C ASP A 637 7.46 1.66 -9.88
N ASN A 638 7.05 1.60 -8.62
CA ASN A 638 6.49 0.40 -7.99
C ASN A 638 5.25 -0.13 -8.74
N LYS A 639 4.41 0.76 -9.27
CA LYS A 639 3.15 0.36 -9.92
C LYS A 639 3.42 -0.35 -11.23
N TYR A 640 4.32 0.20 -12.03
CA TYR A 640 4.71 -0.42 -13.30
C TYR A 640 5.30 -1.82 -13.12
N LEU A 641 6.21 -2.00 -12.15
CA LEU A 641 6.81 -3.30 -11.86
C LEU A 641 5.76 -4.30 -11.35
N LEU A 642 4.85 -3.86 -10.48
CA LEU A 642 3.77 -4.70 -9.97
C LEU A 642 2.81 -5.12 -11.09
N GLU A 643 2.49 -4.22 -12.02
CA GLU A 643 1.70 -4.56 -13.21
C GLU A 643 2.41 -5.57 -14.12
N GLN A 644 3.72 -5.42 -14.33
CA GLN A 644 4.49 -6.40 -15.10
C GLN A 644 4.46 -7.79 -14.45
N ILE A 645 4.52 -7.85 -13.11
CA ILE A 645 4.36 -9.09 -12.34
C ILE A 645 2.96 -9.66 -12.52
N LYS A 646 1.91 -8.86 -12.35
CA LYS A 646 0.51 -9.30 -12.52
C LYS A 646 0.23 -9.81 -13.94
N ASN A 647 0.84 -9.23 -14.97
CA ASN A 647 0.68 -9.63 -16.36
C ASN A 647 1.31 -11.00 -16.69
N VAL A 648 2.16 -11.55 -15.86
CA VAL A 648 2.73 -12.89 -16.06
C VAL A 648 2.02 -13.94 -15.21
N LEU A 649 1.27 -13.53 -14.19
CA LEU A 649 0.40 -14.36 -13.36
C LEU A 649 -0.96 -14.59 -14.04
#